data_3b64920605a9682640be15caeafc9124
#
_entry.id   3b64920605a9682640be15caeafc9124
#
_cell.length_a   1.000
_cell.length_b   1.000
_cell.length_c   1.000
_cell.angle_alpha   90.00
_cell.angle_beta   90.00
_cell.angle_gamma   90.00
#
_symmetry.space_group_name_H-M   'P 1'
#
loop_
_entity.id
_entity.type
_entity.pdbx_description
1 polymer ?
#
loop_
_entity_poly.entity_id
_entity_poly.type
_entity_poly.pdbx_seq_one_letter_code
_entity_poly.pdbx_strand_id
1 'polypeptide(L)'
;MKPILIWAIFILFCSVLLVQQTLLQDKSPIETNILALLPENQQDPLAQQAFNQIANNINNRVVFLLQGKNRDTLVQAADHFSENLIKLPLFNEVEAQISEADQQAWASLYFPYRAQLLSEKTKSQLQKSAASRVLHVVRQVYSPFAGVSGGELKSDPFLLFRDYLSSRNSSNSHFSLYQNYLLSSVGDDFYIVIQASLAGDAYDTQLQQQLPQLLALEASVEQVFHVKLLHTGTLFYATYGTESAKGEIGTIGIGSLIGVLLLLLLVYRSSLPLLLALLSIGCGLLVAFVVTVLVFGKVHLFSLVFGASLIGVSIDYAFHYLTERLMHQGEWDAKRALKKIFNAITLGLVTSLIGYLGLLIAPFPGLQQLSLFSIVGLSSAYLTVVLCYPMLAKSPSKTSPPNLMMLHRWLQLWQNKTLRFILPSGLMVVALLGLTQIQFDDDIRQLQAMPEALKAQEQKIKEVTGVGQQQTLLLVKAPSDELLLQRLEQLSRQFEQWEVSGEIKSFQAISQFIPSIKSQQQSYALIKSLYEHQGETLSKKLNFSEQIVFNHSFSPLLIEHYLSSAVAKPLGFLWLGSIGQQSASVVIINDIKNTALIENYLQQQKAVSVLDKGAEISSIFAHYRLFISEMLAAAYFAIALLLIWRYGFKLAFKILTPPFIAGVVALAITVVFAIPITIFNLLALLLVLGIGIDYTLFFAEQKQKSESANTLLAITLSAITTVLSFGLLALSETQAIHGFGVTVFTGIVVAWLLAPLAMQREHQIK
;
A
#
# COMPACT_ATOMS: atom_id res chain seq x y z
N MET A 1 7.85 -4.37 47.90
CA MET A 1 8.06 -2.94 47.52
C MET A 1 9.10 -2.79 46.40
N LYS A 2 10.27 -3.42 46.47
CA LYS A 2 11.33 -3.31 45.40
C LYS A 2 10.86 -3.52 43.95
N PRO A 3 10.10 -4.63 43.59
CA PRO A 3 9.75 -4.83 42.18
C PRO A 3 8.78 -3.79 41.61
N ILE A 4 7.90 -3.24 42.45
CA ILE A 4 6.97 -2.19 42.02
C ILE A 4 7.69 -0.88 41.75
N LEU A 5 8.66 -0.53 42.63
CA LEU A 5 9.47 0.67 42.45
C LEU A 5 10.27 0.59 41.15
N ILE A 6 10.84 -0.60 40.83
CA ILE A 6 11.54 -0.84 39.56
C ILE A 6 10.59 -0.66 38.40
N TRP A 7 9.37 -1.22 38.47
CA TRP A 7 8.36 -1.09 37.43
C TRP A 7 7.94 0.36 37.22
N ALA A 8 7.69 1.12 38.31
CA ALA A 8 7.33 2.52 38.25
C ALA A 8 8.45 3.38 37.63
N ILE A 9 9.71 3.12 37.98
CA ILE A 9 10.87 3.80 37.36
C ILE A 9 10.97 3.47 35.88
N PHE A 10 10.72 2.22 35.49
CA PHE A 10 10.71 1.80 34.09
C PHE A 10 9.61 2.50 33.29
N ILE A 11 8.40 2.58 33.83
CA ILE A 11 7.28 3.30 33.18
C ILE A 11 7.60 4.81 33.06
N LEU A 12 8.19 5.43 34.10
CA LEU A 12 8.62 6.82 34.05
C LEU A 12 9.69 7.02 32.96
N PHE A 13 10.65 6.12 32.85
CA PHE A 13 11.67 6.15 31.82
C PHE A 13 11.04 6.04 30.41
N CYS A 14 10.10 5.12 30.19
CA CYS A 14 9.36 5.03 28.92
C CYS A 14 8.55 6.31 28.65
N SER A 15 7.97 6.97 29.67
CA SER A 15 7.26 8.23 29.50
C SER A 15 8.17 9.36 29.02
N VAL A 16 9.39 9.43 29.56
CA VAL A 16 10.40 10.39 29.12
C VAL A 16 10.82 10.11 27.66
N LEU A 17 11.05 8.85 27.31
CA LEU A 17 11.36 8.45 25.94
C LEU A 17 10.22 8.78 24.97
N LEU A 18 8.96 8.60 25.38
CA LEU A 18 7.80 8.98 24.56
C LEU A 18 7.84 10.47 24.23
N VAL A 19 8.05 11.33 25.25
CA VAL A 19 8.16 12.79 25.05
C VAL A 19 9.32 13.11 24.11
N GLN A 20 10.47 12.45 24.28
CA GLN A 20 11.62 12.63 23.38
C GLN A 20 11.27 12.23 21.93
N GLN A 21 10.64 11.08 21.72
CA GLN A 21 10.31 10.56 20.39
C GLN A 21 9.22 11.36 19.67
N THR A 22 8.30 12.01 20.42
CA THR A 22 7.13 12.67 19.82
C THR A 22 7.25 14.20 19.77
N LEU A 23 7.95 14.83 20.72
CA LEU A 23 7.98 16.29 20.86
C LEU A 23 9.37 16.92 20.58
N LEU A 24 10.45 16.13 20.72
CA LEU A 24 11.81 16.64 20.59
C LEU A 24 12.51 16.21 19.29
N GLN A 25 11.89 15.37 18.49
CA GLN A 25 12.39 14.99 17.16
C GLN A 25 11.66 15.79 16.08
N ASP A 26 12.41 16.32 15.11
CA ASP A 26 11.85 17.07 13.97
C ASP A 26 11.02 16.19 13.01
N LYS A 27 11.17 14.88 13.09
CA LYS A 27 10.46 13.93 12.23
C LYS A 27 9.41 13.16 13.02
N SER A 28 8.22 13.03 12.46
CA SER A 28 7.16 12.20 13.04
C SER A 28 7.62 10.76 13.23
N PRO A 29 7.41 10.15 14.42
CA PRO A 29 7.70 8.73 14.62
C PRO A 29 6.69 7.81 13.93
N ILE A 30 5.70 8.37 13.23
CA ILE A 30 4.65 7.63 12.53
C ILE A 30 4.97 7.57 11.05
N GLU A 31 4.92 6.36 10.49
CA GLU A 31 5.08 6.09 9.05
C GLU A 31 3.71 5.87 8.41
N THR A 32 3.45 6.54 7.29
CA THR A 32 2.18 6.44 6.54
C THR A 32 2.35 5.79 5.17
N ASN A 33 3.60 5.60 4.73
CA ASN A 33 3.90 4.98 3.44
C ASN A 33 3.63 3.47 3.50
N ILE A 34 2.58 3.02 2.83
CA ILE A 34 2.18 1.61 2.82
C ILE A 34 3.25 0.70 2.20
N LEU A 35 4.08 1.23 1.30
CA LEU A 35 5.18 0.48 0.71
C LEU A 35 6.27 0.12 1.74
N ALA A 36 6.38 0.90 2.83
CA ALA A 36 7.29 0.60 3.94
C ALA A 36 6.88 -0.64 4.75
N LEU A 37 5.64 -1.10 4.61
CA LEU A 37 5.18 -2.37 5.20
C LEU A 37 5.69 -3.59 4.43
N LEU A 38 6.10 -3.41 3.16
CA LEU A 38 6.41 -4.51 2.27
C LEU A 38 7.85 -4.98 2.46
N PRO A 39 8.11 -6.27 2.24
CA PRO A 39 9.46 -6.79 2.24
C PRO A 39 10.23 -6.27 1.03
N GLU A 40 11.48 -5.87 1.23
CA GLU A 40 12.39 -5.55 0.15
C GLU A 40 12.73 -6.81 -0.66
N ASN A 41 12.71 -6.69 -1.99
CA ASN A 41 13.15 -7.78 -2.85
C ASN A 41 14.67 -7.94 -2.78
N GLN A 42 15.13 -8.96 -2.09
CA GLN A 42 16.55 -9.29 -1.99
C GLN A 42 17.09 -10.08 -3.20
N GLN A 43 16.22 -10.55 -4.09
CA GLN A 43 16.61 -11.42 -5.22
C GLN A 43 17.16 -10.60 -6.40
N ASP A 44 16.63 -9.39 -6.68
CA ASP A 44 17.16 -8.47 -7.71
C ASP A 44 17.23 -7.03 -7.15
N PRO A 45 18.35 -6.68 -6.47
CA PRO A 45 18.56 -5.33 -5.93
C PRO A 45 18.49 -4.22 -7.01
N LEU A 46 18.84 -4.56 -8.24
CA LEU A 46 18.85 -3.62 -9.37
C LEU A 46 17.40 -3.31 -9.83
N ALA A 47 16.55 -4.33 -9.88
CA ALA A 47 15.13 -4.14 -10.15
C ALA A 47 14.45 -3.32 -9.03
N GLN A 48 14.84 -3.54 -7.78
CA GLN A 48 14.34 -2.77 -6.64
C GLN A 48 14.75 -1.29 -6.72
N GLN A 49 16.02 -0.99 -7.03
CA GLN A 49 16.48 0.39 -7.21
C GLN A 49 15.77 1.06 -8.38
N ALA A 50 15.63 0.36 -9.51
CA ALA A 50 14.89 0.83 -10.67
C ALA A 50 13.43 1.18 -10.32
N PHE A 51 12.76 0.30 -9.61
CA PHE A 51 11.39 0.53 -9.17
C PHE A 51 11.29 1.74 -8.24
N ASN A 52 12.15 1.83 -7.23
CA ASN A 52 12.12 2.94 -6.27
C ASN A 52 12.33 4.29 -6.97
N GLN A 53 13.25 4.37 -7.94
CA GLN A 53 13.50 5.59 -8.69
C GLN A 53 12.28 6.01 -9.54
N ILE A 54 11.61 5.05 -10.19
CA ILE A 54 10.41 5.31 -10.97
C ILE A 54 9.23 5.65 -10.07
N ALA A 55 9.03 4.87 -9.00
CA ALA A 55 7.94 5.10 -8.06
C ALA A 55 8.03 6.50 -7.44
N ASN A 56 9.22 6.95 -7.05
CA ASN A 56 9.43 8.30 -6.53
C ASN A 56 9.05 9.38 -7.56
N ASN A 57 9.41 9.19 -8.84
CA ASN A 57 9.04 10.14 -9.89
C ASN A 57 7.52 10.17 -10.15
N ILE A 58 6.88 9.00 -10.14
CA ILE A 58 5.42 8.90 -10.36
C ILE A 58 4.65 9.40 -9.13
N ASN A 59 5.08 9.01 -7.94
CA ASN A 59 4.40 9.35 -6.69
C ASN A 59 4.42 10.85 -6.39
N ASN A 60 5.45 11.56 -6.87
CA ASN A 60 5.59 13.00 -6.66
C ASN A 60 4.90 13.84 -7.74
N ARG A 61 4.21 13.21 -8.70
CA ARG A 61 3.44 13.93 -9.73
C ARG A 61 1.96 13.95 -9.41
N VAL A 62 1.36 15.12 -9.64
CA VAL A 62 -0.08 15.36 -9.56
C VAL A 62 -0.55 15.82 -10.93
N VAL A 63 -1.64 15.29 -11.41
CA VAL A 63 -2.25 15.65 -12.69
C VAL A 63 -3.64 16.23 -12.42
N PHE A 64 -3.87 17.40 -12.97
CA PHE A 64 -5.16 18.08 -12.98
C PHE A 64 -5.73 18.09 -14.40
N LEU A 65 -7.03 17.88 -14.51
CA LEU A 65 -7.77 17.95 -15.77
C LEU A 65 -8.93 18.92 -15.60
N LEU A 66 -8.85 20.05 -16.31
CA LEU A 66 -9.92 21.03 -16.37
C LEU A 66 -10.86 20.66 -17.52
N GLN A 67 -12.15 20.62 -17.27
CA GLN A 67 -13.20 20.30 -18.25
C GLN A 67 -14.15 21.50 -18.39
N GLY A 68 -14.42 21.91 -19.64
CA GLY A 68 -15.34 22.99 -19.94
C GLY A 68 -15.88 22.92 -21.35
N LYS A 69 -16.98 23.66 -21.61
CA LYS A 69 -17.62 23.75 -22.97
C LYS A 69 -17.05 24.84 -23.83
N ASN A 70 -16.40 25.84 -23.25
CA ASN A 70 -15.83 26.97 -23.98
C ASN A 70 -14.31 26.96 -23.80
N ARG A 71 -13.56 27.04 -24.93
CA ARG A 71 -12.09 26.96 -24.93
C ARG A 71 -11.46 28.18 -24.24
N ASP A 72 -11.97 29.36 -24.48
CA ASP A 72 -11.38 30.59 -23.96
C ASP A 72 -11.60 30.72 -22.45
N THR A 73 -12.81 30.39 -21.97
CA THR A 73 -13.10 30.31 -20.54
C THR A 73 -12.24 29.25 -19.85
N LEU A 74 -12.00 28.12 -20.53
CA LEU A 74 -11.17 27.05 -19.99
C LEU A 74 -9.70 27.48 -19.88
N VAL A 75 -9.18 28.23 -20.85
CA VAL A 75 -7.84 28.82 -20.79
C VAL A 75 -7.73 29.82 -19.63
N GLN A 76 -8.72 30.72 -19.47
CA GLN A 76 -8.73 31.67 -18.34
C GLN A 76 -8.77 30.95 -16.98
N ALA A 77 -9.54 29.85 -16.87
CA ALA A 77 -9.56 29.02 -15.68
C ALA A 77 -8.22 28.36 -15.43
N ALA A 78 -7.55 27.86 -16.48
CA ALA A 78 -6.24 27.25 -16.40
C ALA A 78 -5.15 28.24 -16.00
N ASP A 79 -5.16 29.47 -16.55
CA ASP A 79 -4.26 30.54 -16.14
C ASP A 79 -4.45 30.87 -14.66
N HIS A 80 -5.68 31.14 -14.24
CA HIS A 80 -5.97 31.47 -12.84
C HIS A 80 -5.59 30.33 -11.88
N PHE A 81 -5.88 29.09 -12.27
CA PHE A 81 -5.54 27.92 -11.46
C PHE A 81 -4.02 27.73 -11.33
N SER A 82 -3.28 27.76 -12.44
CA SER A 82 -1.83 27.55 -12.45
C SER A 82 -1.06 28.64 -11.71
N GLU A 83 -1.46 29.93 -11.87
CA GLU A 83 -0.86 31.05 -11.14
C GLU A 83 -1.02 30.97 -9.62
N ASN A 84 -2.13 30.41 -9.15
CA ASN A 84 -2.35 30.21 -7.71
C ASN A 84 -1.80 28.87 -7.21
N LEU A 85 -1.76 27.86 -8.06
CA LEU A 85 -1.20 26.56 -7.73
C LEU A 85 0.29 26.63 -7.37
N ILE A 86 1.07 27.42 -8.13
CA ILE A 86 2.51 27.60 -7.88
C ILE A 86 2.82 28.36 -6.58
N LYS A 87 1.84 29.09 -6.04
CA LYS A 87 1.99 29.82 -4.76
C LYS A 87 1.78 28.88 -3.56
N LEU A 88 1.19 27.72 -3.77
CA LEU A 88 1.01 26.73 -2.69
C LEU A 88 2.35 26.08 -2.37
N PRO A 89 2.73 25.97 -1.10
CA PRO A 89 3.98 25.32 -0.69
C PRO A 89 3.97 23.80 -0.94
N LEU A 90 2.89 23.29 -1.50
CA LEU A 90 2.66 21.90 -1.87
C LEU A 90 3.49 21.49 -3.09
N PHE A 91 3.80 22.44 -3.99
CA PHE A 91 4.41 22.16 -5.29
C PHE A 91 5.74 22.90 -5.49
N ASN A 92 6.72 22.19 -6.06
CA ASN A 92 7.98 22.78 -6.51
C ASN A 92 7.91 23.30 -7.95
N GLU A 93 7.13 22.65 -8.78
CA GLU A 93 7.02 22.97 -10.21
C GLU A 93 5.58 22.72 -10.69
N VAL A 94 5.09 23.63 -11.55
CA VAL A 94 3.78 23.51 -12.20
C VAL A 94 3.98 23.63 -13.70
N GLU A 95 3.65 22.58 -14.43
CA GLU A 95 3.74 22.48 -15.89
C GLU A 95 2.33 22.62 -16.48
N ALA A 96 1.93 23.85 -16.77
CA ALA A 96 0.61 24.16 -17.34
C ALA A 96 0.68 24.48 -18.83
N GLN A 97 1.71 25.22 -19.25
CA GLN A 97 1.87 25.73 -20.61
C GLN A 97 3.17 25.21 -21.23
N ILE A 98 3.14 24.98 -22.54
CA ILE A 98 4.33 24.75 -23.35
C ILE A 98 4.81 26.11 -23.84
N SER A 99 5.85 26.64 -23.20
CA SER A 99 6.38 27.95 -23.53
C SER A 99 7.07 27.96 -24.91
N GLU A 100 7.21 29.15 -25.51
CA GLU A 100 8.02 29.28 -26.73
C GLU A 100 9.48 28.88 -26.49
N ALA A 101 9.99 29.06 -25.25
CA ALA A 101 11.32 28.61 -24.86
C ALA A 101 11.44 27.08 -24.90
N ASP A 102 10.40 26.34 -24.48
CA ASP A 102 10.38 24.88 -24.57
C ASP A 102 10.37 24.41 -26.01
N GLN A 103 9.56 25.06 -26.88
CA GLN A 103 9.54 24.75 -28.33
C GLN A 103 10.90 25.04 -28.97
N GLN A 104 11.54 26.15 -28.61
CA GLN A 104 12.89 26.50 -29.07
C GLN A 104 13.95 25.53 -28.53
N ALA A 105 13.77 25.04 -27.31
CA ALA A 105 14.68 24.05 -26.72
C ALA A 105 14.73 22.75 -27.54
N TRP A 106 13.57 22.28 -28.05
CA TRP A 106 13.52 21.14 -28.97
C TRP A 106 14.33 21.39 -30.24
N ALA A 107 14.11 22.52 -30.88
CA ALA A 107 14.85 22.87 -32.08
C ALA A 107 16.35 23.03 -31.80
N SER A 108 16.72 23.73 -30.75
CA SER A 108 18.10 23.99 -30.39
C SER A 108 18.87 22.74 -29.98
N LEU A 109 18.25 21.78 -29.33
CA LEU A 109 18.88 20.50 -28.98
C LEU A 109 19.20 19.68 -30.23
N TYR A 110 18.23 19.50 -31.13
CA TYR A 110 18.38 18.56 -32.25
C TYR A 110 18.98 19.19 -33.51
N PHE A 111 18.84 20.51 -33.72
CA PHE A 111 19.28 21.16 -34.93
C PHE A 111 20.78 21.04 -35.23
N PRO A 112 21.71 21.13 -34.25
CA PRO A 112 23.12 20.89 -34.47
C PRO A 112 23.41 19.50 -35.05
N TYR A 113 22.57 18.52 -34.70
CA TYR A 113 22.73 17.11 -35.05
C TYR A 113 21.87 16.68 -36.26
N ARG A 114 21.22 17.64 -36.95
CA ARG A 114 20.26 17.34 -38.04
C ARG A 114 20.82 16.47 -39.17
N ALA A 115 22.12 16.54 -39.43
CA ALA A 115 22.79 15.75 -40.47
C ALA A 115 22.98 14.25 -40.10
N GLN A 116 22.49 13.81 -38.94
CA GLN A 116 22.59 12.44 -38.45
C GLN A 116 21.31 11.91 -37.81
N LEU A 117 20.23 12.69 -37.93
CA LEU A 117 18.93 12.34 -37.36
C LEU A 117 17.92 12.07 -38.49
N LEU A 118 17.42 10.84 -38.55
CA LEU A 118 16.37 10.42 -39.47
C LEU A 118 15.27 9.69 -38.74
N SER A 119 14.02 9.89 -39.18
CA SER A 119 12.95 8.99 -38.78
C SER A 119 13.09 7.61 -39.46
N GLU A 120 12.65 6.54 -38.83
CA GLU A 120 12.71 5.18 -39.42
C GLU A 120 11.98 5.12 -40.78
N LYS A 121 10.88 5.86 -40.93
CA LYS A 121 10.15 6.00 -42.20
C LYS A 121 11.03 6.63 -43.27
N THR A 122 11.68 7.76 -42.97
CA THR A 122 12.56 8.46 -43.91
C THR A 122 13.79 7.60 -44.23
N LYS A 123 14.38 6.92 -43.27
CA LYS A 123 15.49 6.01 -43.43
C LYS A 123 15.15 4.87 -44.40
N SER A 124 14.00 4.24 -44.21
CA SER A 124 13.50 3.19 -45.12
C SER A 124 13.24 3.72 -46.55
N GLN A 125 12.73 4.94 -46.69
CA GLN A 125 12.49 5.58 -47.97
C GLN A 125 13.80 5.87 -48.71
N LEU A 126 14.80 6.40 -48.03
CA LEU A 126 16.10 6.69 -48.63
C LEU A 126 16.84 5.41 -49.06
N GLN A 127 16.72 4.33 -48.32
CA GLN A 127 17.27 3.03 -48.68
C GLN A 127 16.64 2.43 -49.93
N LYS A 128 15.32 2.69 -50.14
CA LYS A 128 14.60 2.18 -51.31
C LYS A 128 14.82 3.06 -52.56
N SER A 129 14.77 4.36 -52.41
CA SER A 129 14.92 5.32 -53.52
C SER A 129 15.25 6.73 -53.04
N ALA A 130 16.50 7.15 -53.13
CA ALA A 130 16.93 8.50 -52.80
C ALA A 130 16.28 9.55 -53.73
N ALA A 131 15.97 9.20 -54.99
CA ALA A 131 15.32 10.05 -55.96
C ALA A 131 13.88 10.44 -55.51
N SER A 132 13.17 9.54 -54.82
CA SER A 132 11.82 9.83 -54.33
C SER A 132 11.81 10.99 -53.34
N ARG A 133 12.91 11.22 -52.60
CA ARG A 133 13.05 12.35 -51.69
C ARG A 133 13.08 13.70 -52.42
N VAL A 134 13.78 13.77 -53.54
CA VAL A 134 13.81 14.98 -54.37
C VAL A 134 12.40 15.35 -54.84
N LEU A 135 11.61 14.40 -55.25
CA LEU A 135 10.22 14.63 -55.68
C LEU A 135 9.34 15.07 -54.50
N HIS A 136 9.56 14.51 -53.34
CA HIS A 136 8.86 14.90 -52.12
C HIS A 136 9.15 16.36 -51.76
N VAL A 137 10.42 16.79 -51.74
CA VAL A 137 10.81 18.15 -51.44
C VAL A 137 10.24 19.14 -52.46
N VAL A 138 10.33 18.83 -53.74
CA VAL A 138 9.78 19.68 -54.81
C VAL A 138 8.27 19.89 -54.61
N ARG A 139 7.54 18.82 -54.33
CA ARG A 139 6.09 18.93 -54.04
C ARG A 139 5.80 19.80 -52.82
N GLN A 140 6.60 19.65 -51.73
CA GLN A 140 6.45 20.45 -50.52
C GLN A 140 6.72 21.97 -50.82
N VAL A 141 7.80 22.27 -51.50
CA VAL A 141 8.17 23.68 -51.80
C VAL A 141 7.15 24.39 -52.68
N TYR A 142 6.57 23.69 -53.67
CA TYR A 142 5.56 24.26 -54.56
C TYR A 142 4.11 24.10 -54.03
N SER A 143 3.92 23.55 -52.84
CA SER A 143 2.61 23.46 -52.21
C SER A 143 2.29 24.76 -51.45
N PRO A 144 1.15 25.42 -51.75
CA PRO A 144 0.78 26.68 -51.07
C PRO A 144 0.59 26.53 -49.56
N PHE A 145 0.33 25.33 -49.11
CA PHE A 145 0.02 25.04 -47.69
C PHE A 145 1.18 24.40 -46.92
N ALA A 146 2.33 24.18 -47.57
CA ALA A 146 3.43 23.44 -46.91
C ALA A 146 4.25 24.31 -45.94
N GLY A 147 4.16 25.65 -46.02
CA GLY A 147 4.83 26.57 -45.09
C GLY A 147 6.35 26.41 -45.07
N VAL A 148 6.99 26.03 -46.20
CA VAL A 148 8.44 25.90 -46.33
C VAL A 148 9.07 27.25 -46.53
N SER A 149 9.99 27.67 -45.65
CA SER A 149 10.72 28.95 -45.77
C SER A 149 12.03 28.81 -46.53
N GLY A 150 12.52 29.91 -47.14
CA GLY A 150 13.85 29.92 -47.77
C GLY A 150 14.99 29.70 -46.79
N GLY A 151 14.84 30.13 -45.53
CA GLY A 151 15.81 29.88 -44.44
C GLY A 151 15.89 28.39 -44.06
N GLU A 152 14.75 27.72 -44.02
CA GLU A 152 14.68 26.26 -43.78
C GLU A 152 15.38 25.50 -44.91
N LEU A 153 15.07 25.81 -46.19
CA LEU A 153 15.71 25.18 -47.34
C LEU A 153 17.23 25.40 -47.40
N LYS A 154 17.70 26.54 -46.91
CA LYS A 154 19.14 26.83 -46.86
C LYS A 154 19.85 25.92 -45.83
N SER A 155 19.20 25.63 -44.71
CA SER A 155 19.77 24.85 -43.61
C SER A 155 19.50 23.37 -43.69
N ASP A 156 18.37 22.98 -44.33
CA ASP A 156 17.93 21.56 -44.53
C ASP A 156 17.27 21.45 -45.92
N PRO A 157 18.05 21.43 -47.01
CA PRO A 157 17.49 21.45 -48.40
C PRO A 157 16.61 20.23 -48.69
N PHE A 158 16.85 19.12 -48.03
CA PHE A 158 16.06 17.90 -48.21
C PHE A 158 14.90 17.78 -47.23
N LEU A 159 14.63 18.75 -46.34
CA LEU A 159 13.57 18.79 -45.33
C LEU A 159 13.57 17.56 -44.43
N LEU A 160 14.75 16.98 -44.16
CA LEU A 160 14.91 15.77 -43.37
C LEU A 160 14.68 16.01 -41.88
N PHE A 161 15.17 17.17 -41.40
CA PHE A 161 15.03 17.56 -40.01
C PHE A 161 13.58 17.88 -39.65
N ARG A 162 12.85 18.54 -40.58
CA ARG A 162 11.41 18.80 -40.46
C ARG A 162 10.64 17.47 -40.28
N ASP A 163 10.91 16.48 -41.15
CA ASP A 163 10.28 15.16 -41.05
C ASP A 163 10.64 14.43 -39.77
N TYR A 164 11.90 14.58 -39.32
CA TYR A 164 12.35 14.02 -38.05
C TYR A 164 11.55 14.60 -36.87
N LEU A 165 11.44 15.91 -36.74
CA LEU A 165 10.67 16.56 -35.69
C LEU A 165 9.17 16.21 -35.77
N SER A 166 8.60 16.21 -36.99
CA SER A 166 7.19 15.84 -37.20
C SER A 166 6.90 14.40 -36.76
N SER A 167 7.85 13.49 -36.97
CA SER A 167 7.70 12.09 -36.57
C SER A 167 7.72 11.89 -35.06
N ARG A 168 8.28 12.85 -34.29
CA ARG A 168 8.27 12.83 -32.82
C ARG A 168 6.93 13.30 -32.24
N ASN A 169 6.23 14.18 -32.95
CA ASN A 169 4.93 14.69 -32.52
C ASN A 169 3.75 13.78 -32.95
N SER A 170 3.98 12.82 -33.82
CA SER A 170 2.91 12.04 -34.45
C SER A 170 2.46 10.78 -33.69
N SER A 171 3.07 10.45 -32.56
CA SER A 171 2.62 9.35 -31.73
C SER A 171 1.40 9.75 -30.91
N ASN A 172 0.19 9.50 -31.47
CA ASN A 172 -1.11 9.43 -30.75
C ASN A 172 -1.40 10.47 -29.67
N SER A 173 -0.98 11.74 -29.82
CA SER A 173 -1.41 12.76 -28.88
C SER A 173 -2.86 13.15 -29.18
N HIS A 174 -3.77 12.83 -28.28
CA HIS A 174 -5.16 13.33 -28.29
C HIS A 174 -5.23 14.85 -28.02
N PHE A 175 -4.07 15.51 -27.93
CA PHE A 175 -3.92 16.91 -27.59
C PHE A 175 -3.44 17.74 -28.78
N SER A 176 -4.02 18.92 -28.90
CA SER A 176 -3.58 20.00 -29.78
C SER A 176 -3.08 21.17 -28.95
N LEU A 177 -2.14 21.94 -29.46
CA LEU A 177 -1.69 23.17 -28.80
C LEU A 177 -2.67 24.31 -29.10
N TYR A 178 -3.26 24.88 -28.04
CA TYR A 178 -4.14 26.03 -28.11
C TYR A 178 -3.74 27.04 -27.03
N GLN A 179 -3.32 28.24 -27.44
CA GLN A 179 -2.81 29.30 -26.56
C GLN A 179 -1.78 28.76 -25.53
N ASN A 180 -0.80 27.99 -26.03
CA ASN A 180 0.25 27.33 -25.27
C ASN A 180 -0.20 26.19 -24.31
N TYR A 181 -1.49 25.87 -24.23
CA TYR A 181 -2.01 24.76 -23.48
C TYR A 181 -2.19 23.50 -24.33
N LEU A 182 -2.01 22.34 -23.71
CA LEU A 182 -2.41 21.06 -24.29
C LEU A 182 -3.92 20.88 -24.14
N LEU A 183 -4.63 21.13 -25.24
CA LEU A 183 -6.09 21.03 -25.32
C LEU A 183 -6.50 19.72 -26.01
N SER A 184 -7.38 18.96 -25.37
CA SER A 184 -8.07 17.82 -25.97
C SER A 184 -9.56 18.13 -26.13
N SER A 185 -10.22 17.48 -27.09
CA SER A 185 -11.67 17.53 -27.26
C SER A 185 -12.24 16.12 -27.31
N VAL A 186 -13.22 15.85 -26.44
CA VAL A 186 -13.92 14.55 -26.39
C VAL A 186 -15.41 14.83 -26.32
N GLY A 187 -16.13 14.51 -27.39
CA GLY A 187 -17.53 14.91 -27.56
C GLY A 187 -17.66 16.44 -27.65
N ASP A 188 -18.55 17.01 -26.83
CA ASP A 188 -18.80 18.45 -26.78
C ASP A 188 -17.94 19.18 -25.74
N ASP A 189 -17.08 18.49 -25.03
CA ASP A 189 -16.27 19.07 -23.97
C ASP A 189 -14.80 19.23 -24.39
N PHE A 190 -14.20 20.30 -23.89
CA PHE A 190 -12.77 20.59 -23.99
C PHE A 190 -12.07 20.31 -22.68
N TYR A 191 -10.83 19.88 -22.79
CA TYR A 191 -10.02 19.48 -21.64
C TYR A 191 -8.63 20.10 -21.72
N ILE A 192 -8.15 20.67 -20.60
CA ILE A 192 -6.77 21.13 -20.43
C ILE A 192 -6.13 20.31 -19.34
N VAL A 193 -4.91 19.81 -19.59
CA VAL A 193 -4.09 19.08 -18.60
C VAL A 193 -3.06 20.01 -18.00
N ILE A 194 -2.97 19.98 -16.66
CA ILE A 194 -1.92 20.65 -15.89
C ILE A 194 -1.23 19.59 -15.04
N GLN A 195 0.09 19.58 -15.06
CA GLN A 195 0.90 18.69 -14.21
C GLN A 195 1.63 19.52 -13.16
N ALA A 196 1.80 18.96 -11.98
CA ALA A 196 2.57 19.58 -10.92
C ALA A 196 3.43 18.57 -10.20
N SER A 197 4.62 18.99 -9.76
CA SER A 197 5.54 18.17 -8.98
C SER A 197 5.50 18.60 -7.52
N LEU A 198 5.30 17.64 -6.61
CA LEU A 198 5.24 17.89 -5.17
C LEU A 198 6.58 18.41 -4.63
N ALA A 199 6.50 19.26 -3.60
CA ALA A 199 7.67 19.78 -2.90
C ALA A 199 8.37 18.73 -1.99
N GLY A 200 7.74 17.56 -1.80
CA GLY A 200 8.26 16.48 -0.98
C GLY A 200 7.55 15.16 -1.29
N ASP A 201 7.70 14.20 -0.40
CA ASP A 201 7.08 12.89 -0.52
C ASP A 201 5.54 12.99 -0.33
N ALA A 202 4.76 12.35 -1.21
CA ALA A 202 3.29 12.28 -1.12
C ALA A 202 2.80 11.67 0.21
N TYR A 203 3.62 10.86 0.88
CA TYR A 203 3.33 10.26 2.18
C TYR A 203 3.74 11.13 3.37
N ASP A 204 4.35 12.30 3.14
CA ASP A 204 4.68 13.23 4.23
C ASP A 204 3.41 13.86 4.80
N THR A 205 3.18 13.63 6.09
CA THR A 205 1.99 14.14 6.78
C THR A 205 1.94 15.66 6.85
N GLN A 206 3.07 16.37 6.83
CA GLN A 206 3.12 17.83 6.78
C GLN A 206 2.65 18.35 5.42
N LEU A 207 3.04 17.65 4.35
CA LEU A 207 2.59 17.98 3.01
C LEU A 207 1.08 17.69 2.85
N GLN A 208 0.61 16.56 3.34
CA GLN A 208 -0.81 16.17 3.31
C GLN A 208 -1.72 17.18 4.03
N GLN A 209 -1.26 17.83 5.12
CA GLN A 209 -2.01 18.87 5.83
C GLN A 209 -2.31 20.11 4.97
N GLN A 210 -1.63 20.28 3.85
CA GLN A 210 -1.85 21.38 2.91
C GLN A 210 -2.93 21.08 1.85
N LEU A 211 -3.35 19.83 1.73
CA LEU A 211 -4.35 19.41 0.74
C LEU A 211 -5.67 20.20 0.81
N PRO A 212 -6.22 20.57 1.99
CA PRO A 212 -7.42 21.39 2.06
C PRO A 212 -7.30 22.75 1.35
N GLN A 213 -6.11 23.35 1.31
CA GLN A 213 -5.88 24.62 0.59
C GLN A 213 -5.97 24.40 -0.92
N LEU A 214 -5.44 23.29 -1.43
CA LEU A 214 -5.55 22.91 -2.83
C LEU A 214 -7.02 22.67 -3.22
N LEU A 215 -7.75 21.88 -2.43
CA LEU A 215 -9.17 21.60 -2.69
C LEU A 215 -10.04 22.88 -2.64
N ALA A 216 -9.70 23.82 -1.75
CA ALA A 216 -10.38 25.13 -1.71
C ALA A 216 -10.09 25.97 -2.98
N LEU A 217 -8.85 25.91 -3.50
CA LEU A 217 -8.50 26.56 -4.77
C LEU A 217 -9.28 25.93 -5.94
N GLU A 218 -9.33 24.59 -6.03
CA GLU A 218 -10.12 23.89 -7.04
C GLU A 218 -11.59 24.32 -7.02
N ALA A 219 -12.22 24.27 -5.84
CA ALA A 219 -13.61 24.69 -5.68
C ALA A 219 -13.85 26.15 -6.07
N SER A 220 -12.91 27.05 -5.78
CA SER A 220 -13.03 28.47 -6.18
C SER A 220 -12.99 28.65 -7.69
N VAL A 221 -12.10 27.91 -8.38
CA VAL A 221 -11.99 27.95 -9.84
C VAL A 221 -13.25 27.38 -10.51
N GLU A 222 -13.77 26.27 -10.00
CA GLU A 222 -15.01 25.67 -10.49
C GLU A 222 -16.20 26.63 -10.38
N GLN A 223 -16.32 27.36 -9.26
CA GLN A 223 -17.41 28.32 -9.04
C GLN A 223 -17.29 29.57 -9.91
N VAL A 224 -16.07 30.11 -10.06
CA VAL A 224 -15.86 31.37 -10.80
C VAL A 224 -15.99 31.16 -12.30
N PHE A 225 -15.42 30.10 -12.84
CA PHE A 225 -15.34 29.86 -14.28
C PHE A 225 -16.39 28.88 -14.81
N HIS A 226 -17.19 28.25 -13.93
CA HIS A 226 -18.15 27.21 -14.28
C HIS A 226 -17.53 26.04 -15.07
N VAL A 227 -16.32 25.65 -14.69
CA VAL A 227 -15.58 24.49 -15.20
C VAL A 227 -15.59 23.39 -14.16
N LYS A 228 -15.30 22.15 -14.59
CA LYS A 228 -15.08 21.04 -13.68
C LYS A 228 -13.60 20.73 -13.60
N LEU A 229 -13.09 20.50 -12.38
CA LEU A 229 -11.71 20.20 -12.12
C LEU A 229 -11.61 18.78 -11.59
N LEU A 230 -10.79 17.95 -12.22
CA LEU A 230 -10.52 16.58 -11.83
C LEU A 230 -9.04 16.47 -11.49
N HIS A 231 -8.73 15.67 -10.50
CA HIS A 231 -7.34 15.46 -10.06
C HIS A 231 -7.01 13.98 -9.88
N THR A 232 -5.73 13.64 -10.03
CA THR A 232 -5.17 12.33 -9.67
C THR A 232 -3.72 12.47 -9.25
N GLY A 233 -3.26 11.55 -8.44
CA GLY A 233 -1.89 11.49 -7.93
C GLY A 233 -1.84 10.80 -6.58
N THR A 234 -0.68 10.26 -6.23
CA THR A 234 -0.46 9.52 -4.98
C THR A 234 -0.79 10.34 -3.73
N LEU A 235 -0.62 11.67 -3.78
CA LEU A 235 -0.96 12.56 -2.67
C LEU A 235 -2.42 12.39 -2.20
N PHE A 236 -3.38 12.34 -3.13
CA PHE A 236 -4.80 12.24 -2.79
C PHE A 236 -5.13 10.90 -2.13
N TYR A 237 -4.60 9.81 -2.69
CA TYR A 237 -4.78 8.46 -2.14
C TYR A 237 -4.08 8.31 -0.78
N ALA A 238 -2.85 8.82 -0.66
CA ALA A 238 -2.08 8.77 0.57
C ALA A 238 -2.76 9.59 1.69
N THR A 239 -3.27 10.78 1.37
CA THR A 239 -4.01 11.61 2.32
C THR A 239 -5.28 10.93 2.78
N TYR A 240 -6.08 10.40 1.82
CA TYR A 240 -7.30 9.69 2.17
C TYR A 240 -7.03 8.47 3.07
N GLY A 241 -6.03 7.65 2.71
CA GLY A 241 -5.63 6.51 3.54
C GLY A 241 -5.14 6.92 4.94
N THR A 242 -4.39 8.02 5.03
CA THR A 242 -3.92 8.57 6.32
C THR A 242 -5.08 9.08 7.17
N GLU A 243 -6.02 9.81 6.57
CA GLU A 243 -7.21 10.36 7.25
C GLU A 243 -8.17 9.24 7.69
N SER A 244 -8.43 8.27 6.81
CA SER A 244 -9.22 7.08 7.13
C SER A 244 -8.61 6.31 8.31
N ALA A 245 -7.30 6.02 8.25
CA ALA A 245 -6.63 5.31 9.34
C ALA A 245 -6.60 6.10 10.66
N LYS A 246 -6.41 7.43 10.62
CA LYS A 246 -6.54 8.29 11.81
C LYS A 246 -7.96 8.27 12.37
N GLY A 247 -8.97 8.34 11.49
CA GLY A 247 -10.38 8.22 11.87
C GLY A 247 -10.67 6.88 12.52
N GLU A 248 -10.14 5.79 11.94
CA GLU A 248 -10.28 4.44 12.49
C GLU A 248 -9.59 4.30 13.86
N ILE A 249 -8.35 4.80 14.03
CA ILE A 249 -7.67 4.79 15.33
C ILE A 249 -8.52 5.56 16.38
N GLY A 250 -9.06 6.71 16.00
CA GLY A 250 -9.96 7.48 16.86
C GLY A 250 -11.22 6.70 17.23
N THR A 251 -11.94 6.18 16.23
CA THR A 251 -13.21 5.47 16.44
C THR A 251 -13.00 4.15 17.18
N ILE A 252 -12.02 3.35 16.77
CA ILE A 252 -11.73 2.05 17.38
C ILE A 252 -11.11 2.25 18.75
N GLY A 253 -10.09 3.10 18.88
CA GLY A 253 -9.38 3.34 20.14
C GLY A 253 -10.28 4.00 21.18
N ILE A 254 -10.91 5.12 20.86
CA ILE A 254 -11.80 5.83 21.77
C ILE A 254 -13.09 5.05 22.00
N GLY A 255 -13.68 4.47 20.95
CA GLY A 255 -14.90 3.68 21.05
C GLY A 255 -14.71 2.44 21.92
N SER A 256 -13.62 1.70 21.73
CA SER A 256 -13.31 0.53 22.56
C SER A 256 -12.99 0.93 24.01
N LEU A 257 -12.24 2.02 24.21
CA LEU A 257 -11.93 2.54 25.53
C LEU A 257 -13.21 2.95 26.30
N ILE A 258 -14.09 3.72 25.65
CA ILE A 258 -15.38 4.11 26.24
C ILE A 258 -16.24 2.87 26.53
N GLY A 259 -16.33 1.93 25.59
CA GLY A 259 -17.07 0.69 25.78
C GLY A 259 -16.56 -0.13 26.97
N VAL A 260 -15.24 -0.26 27.08
CA VAL A 260 -14.57 -0.94 28.21
C VAL A 260 -14.85 -0.22 29.52
N LEU A 261 -14.74 1.12 29.56
CA LEU A 261 -14.99 1.90 30.78
C LEU A 261 -16.45 1.82 31.23
N LEU A 262 -17.39 1.88 30.28
CA LEU A 262 -18.81 1.71 30.57
C LEU A 262 -19.12 0.31 31.10
N LEU A 263 -18.55 -0.74 30.51
CA LEU A 263 -18.69 -2.11 30.98
C LEU A 263 -18.17 -2.27 32.43
N LEU A 264 -16.99 -1.70 32.73
CA LEU A 264 -16.43 -1.68 34.07
C LEU A 264 -17.34 -0.96 35.08
N LEU A 265 -17.89 0.19 34.71
CA LEU A 265 -18.80 0.95 35.55
C LEU A 265 -20.10 0.19 35.82
N LEU A 266 -20.69 -0.44 34.79
CA LEU A 266 -21.91 -1.22 34.91
C LEU A 266 -21.76 -2.44 35.84
N VAL A 267 -20.63 -3.15 35.70
CA VAL A 267 -20.39 -4.42 36.43
C VAL A 267 -19.83 -4.16 37.84
N TYR A 268 -18.80 -3.34 37.97
CA TYR A 268 -18.10 -3.15 39.25
C TYR A 268 -18.64 -1.98 40.07
N ARG A 269 -19.35 -1.03 39.45
CA ARG A 269 -19.98 0.14 40.10
C ARG A 269 -19.04 0.84 41.09
N SER A 270 -17.77 0.94 40.76
CA SER A 270 -16.68 1.46 41.59
C SER A 270 -15.59 2.11 40.74
N SER A 271 -14.98 3.16 41.20
CA SER A 271 -13.90 3.86 40.51
C SER A 271 -12.56 3.11 40.54
N LEU A 272 -12.29 2.29 41.56
CA LEU A 272 -11.01 1.59 41.68
C LEU A 272 -10.76 0.58 40.54
N PRO A 273 -11.70 -0.29 40.17
CA PRO A 273 -11.52 -1.15 38.99
C PRO A 273 -11.26 -0.36 37.72
N LEU A 274 -11.93 0.77 37.54
CA LEU A 274 -11.75 1.65 36.40
C LEU A 274 -10.31 2.20 36.33
N LEU A 275 -9.81 2.75 37.43
CA LEU A 275 -8.45 3.28 37.50
C LEU A 275 -7.38 2.21 37.30
N LEU A 276 -7.59 1.03 37.86
CA LEU A 276 -6.66 -0.10 37.68
C LEU A 276 -6.63 -0.58 36.23
N ALA A 277 -7.77 -0.66 35.58
CA ALA A 277 -7.86 -1.02 34.17
C ALA A 277 -7.15 0.00 33.29
N LEU A 278 -7.43 1.30 33.49
CA LEU A 278 -6.74 2.39 32.79
C LEU A 278 -5.23 2.34 33.01
N LEU A 279 -4.77 2.02 34.21
CA LEU A 279 -3.35 1.86 34.52
C LEU A 279 -2.72 0.74 33.69
N SER A 280 -3.37 -0.45 33.59
CA SER A 280 -2.87 -1.56 32.82
C SER A 280 -2.84 -1.28 31.32
N ILE A 281 -3.93 -0.72 30.78
CA ILE A 281 -4.03 -0.32 29.37
C ILE A 281 -2.97 0.72 29.04
N GLY A 282 -2.88 1.78 29.87
CA GLY A 282 -1.93 2.88 29.66
C GLY A 282 -0.46 2.42 29.71
N CYS A 283 -0.09 1.60 30.69
CA CYS A 283 1.25 1.01 30.75
C CYS A 283 1.53 0.11 29.54
N GLY A 284 0.56 -0.72 29.13
CA GLY A 284 0.69 -1.59 27.97
C GLY A 284 0.95 -0.82 26.69
N LEU A 285 0.11 0.17 26.38
CA LEU A 285 0.22 0.97 25.16
C LEU A 285 1.48 1.84 25.15
N LEU A 286 1.81 2.49 26.27
CA LEU A 286 3.00 3.32 26.41
C LEU A 286 4.27 2.54 26.07
N VAL A 287 4.46 1.38 26.74
CA VAL A 287 5.68 0.59 26.58
C VAL A 287 5.72 -0.04 25.18
N ALA A 288 4.57 -0.51 24.67
CA ALA A 288 4.46 -1.04 23.31
C ALA A 288 4.90 -0.03 22.26
N PHE A 289 4.38 1.20 22.33
CA PHE A 289 4.72 2.27 21.39
C PHE A 289 6.21 2.61 21.45
N VAL A 290 6.73 2.92 22.66
CA VAL A 290 8.11 3.34 22.84
C VAL A 290 9.09 2.27 22.37
N VAL A 291 8.85 0.99 22.71
CA VAL A 291 9.75 -0.11 22.33
C VAL A 291 9.68 -0.36 20.82
N THR A 292 8.50 -0.26 20.21
CA THR A 292 8.37 -0.45 18.76
C THR A 292 9.11 0.65 18.01
N VAL A 293 9.00 1.91 18.43
CA VAL A 293 9.76 3.04 17.86
C VAL A 293 11.27 2.83 18.05
N LEU A 294 11.71 2.37 19.23
CA LEU A 294 13.13 2.10 19.49
C LEU A 294 13.72 1.02 18.57
N VAL A 295 12.94 -0.01 18.25
CA VAL A 295 13.42 -1.17 17.44
C VAL A 295 13.35 -0.84 15.95
N PHE A 296 12.29 -0.23 15.48
CA PHE A 296 12.04 -0.01 14.04
C PHE A 296 12.31 1.44 13.59
N GLY A 297 12.62 2.35 14.51
CA GLY A 297 12.78 3.79 14.21
C GLY A 297 11.48 4.54 14.05
N LYS A 298 10.48 3.93 13.43
CA LYS A 298 9.13 4.46 13.21
C LYS A 298 8.08 3.37 13.42
N VAL A 299 6.85 3.77 13.71
CA VAL A 299 5.69 2.87 13.78
C VAL A 299 4.74 3.19 12.63
N HIS A 300 4.38 2.19 11.86
CA HIS A 300 3.43 2.37 10.77
C HIS A 300 2.01 2.60 11.31
N LEU A 301 1.27 3.51 10.67
CA LEU A 301 -0.09 3.86 11.06
C LEU A 301 -1.02 2.63 11.12
N PHE A 302 -0.87 1.70 10.20
CA PHE A 302 -1.57 0.42 10.17
C PHE A 302 -1.32 -0.42 11.43
N SER A 303 -0.07 -0.48 11.92
CA SER A 303 0.27 -1.17 13.18
C SER A 303 -0.37 -0.51 14.40
N LEU A 304 -0.62 0.81 14.35
CA LEU A 304 -1.34 1.52 15.41
C LEU A 304 -2.84 1.23 15.40
N VAL A 305 -3.47 1.07 14.21
CA VAL A 305 -4.88 0.65 14.11
C VAL A 305 -5.10 -0.69 14.80
N PHE A 306 -4.26 -1.67 14.49
CA PHE A 306 -4.28 -2.96 15.18
C PHE A 306 -3.89 -2.84 16.66
N GLY A 307 -2.94 -1.96 16.98
CA GLY A 307 -2.52 -1.68 18.35
C GLY A 307 -3.63 -1.10 19.22
N ALA A 308 -4.52 -0.28 18.64
CA ALA A 308 -5.68 0.26 19.34
C ALA A 308 -6.64 -0.85 19.80
N SER A 309 -6.77 -1.91 19.03
CA SER A 309 -7.60 -3.08 19.41
C SER A 309 -7.01 -3.89 20.57
N LEU A 310 -5.70 -3.75 20.85
CA LEU A 310 -5.04 -4.39 22.00
C LEU A 310 -5.61 -3.92 23.35
N ILE A 311 -6.32 -2.77 23.39
CA ILE A 311 -7.01 -2.26 24.57
C ILE A 311 -7.93 -3.34 25.16
N GLY A 312 -8.69 -4.04 24.30
CA GLY A 312 -9.64 -5.09 24.74
C GLY A 312 -8.98 -6.32 25.32
N VAL A 313 -7.82 -6.71 24.80
CA VAL A 313 -7.12 -7.93 25.27
C VAL A 313 -6.23 -7.64 26.48
N SER A 314 -5.63 -6.45 26.55
CA SER A 314 -4.74 -6.08 27.66
C SER A 314 -5.44 -6.02 29.02
N ILE A 315 -6.77 -5.82 29.03
CA ILE A 315 -7.57 -5.78 30.25
C ILE A 315 -7.98 -7.17 30.77
N ASP A 316 -7.83 -8.23 29.98
CA ASP A 316 -8.31 -9.55 30.35
C ASP A 316 -7.70 -10.06 31.66
N TYR A 317 -6.39 -9.86 31.87
CA TYR A 317 -5.73 -10.18 33.11
C TYR A 317 -6.32 -9.41 34.32
N ALA A 318 -6.72 -8.16 34.09
CA ALA A 318 -7.38 -7.34 35.09
C ALA A 318 -8.75 -7.87 35.46
N PHE A 319 -9.56 -8.33 34.49
CA PHE A 319 -10.89 -8.87 34.75
C PHE A 319 -10.86 -10.08 35.68
N HIS A 320 -9.93 -11.00 35.48
CA HIS A 320 -9.82 -12.15 36.36
C HIS A 320 -9.50 -11.76 37.80
N TYR A 321 -8.58 -10.80 38.02
CA TYR A 321 -8.28 -10.28 39.35
C TYR A 321 -9.45 -9.50 39.97
N LEU A 322 -10.08 -8.62 39.22
CA LEU A 322 -11.16 -7.77 39.68
C LEU A 322 -12.45 -8.55 39.95
N THR A 323 -12.74 -9.60 39.15
CA THR A 323 -13.87 -10.49 39.40
C THR A 323 -13.66 -11.34 40.65
N GLU A 324 -12.45 -11.86 40.89
CA GLU A 324 -12.13 -12.56 42.14
C GLU A 324 -12.32 -11.62 43.32
N ARG A 325 -11.94 -10.34 43.21
CA ARG A 325 -12.15 -9.35 44.27
C ARG A 325 -13.65 -9.03 44.48
N LEU A 326 -14.43 -8.95 43.41
CA LEU A 326 -15.87 -8.67 43.47
C LEU A 326 -16.68 -9.80 44.10
N MET A 327 -16.30 -11.07 43.83
CA MET A 327 -17.00 -12.25 44.26
C MET A 327 -16.57 -12.75 45.63
N HIS A 328 -15.54 -12.14 46.20
CA HIS A 328 -15.01 -12.61 47.49
C HIS A 328 -15.96 -12.27 48.63
N GLN A 329 -16.37 -13.29 49.38
CA GLN A 329 -17.17 -13.16 50.62
C GLN A 329 -16.27 -13.52 51.82
N GLY A 330 -15.95 -12.53 52.68
CA GLY A 330 -15.11 -12.72 53.85
C GLY A 330 -13.90 -11.79 53.90
N GLU A 331 -12.85 -12.19 54.64
CA GLU A 331 -11.60 -11.41 54.70
C GLU A 331 -10.85 -11.42 53.37
N TRP A 332 -10.64 -10.22 52.82
CA TRP A 332 -9.97 -10.02 51.52
C TRP A 332 -8.43 -10.05 51.71
N ASP A 333 -7.77 -10.98 51.04
CA ASP A 333 -6.32 -11.01 50.90
C ASP A 333 -5.93 -10.90 49.43
N ALA A 334 -5.46 -9.74 49.03
CA ALA A 334 -5.08 -9.38 47.68
C ALA A 334 -3.96 -10.28 47.12
N LYS A 335 -3.03 -10.76 47.95
CA LYS A 335 -1.94 -11.65 47.52
C LYS A 335 -2.45 -13.06 47.29
N ARG A 336 -3.33 -13.55 48.15
CA ARG A 336 -3.94 -14.87 48.01
C ARG A 336 -4.82 -14.96 46.77
N ALA A 337 -5.58 -13.87 46.49
CA ALA A 337 -6.38 -13.74 45.28
C ALA A 337 -5.51 -13.83 44.02
N LEU A 338 -4.39 -13.06 43.95
CA LEU A 338 -3.45 -13.18 42.84
C LEU A 338 -2.87 -14.58 42.69
N LYS A 339 -2.44 -15.21 43.81
CA LYS A 339 -1.88 -16.57 43.77
C LYS A 339 -2.85 -17.60 43.21
N LYS A 340 -4.15 -17.43 43.43
CA LYS A 340 -5.22 -18.31 42.93
C LYS A 340 -5.32 -18.27 41.39
N ILE A 341 -5.23 -17.09 40.79
CA ILE A 341 -5.35 -16.91 39.32
C ILE A 341 -4.02 -16.90 38.60
N PHE A 342 -2.89 -16.83 39.30
CA PHE A 342 -1.55 -16.59 38.75
C PHE A 342 -1.17 -17.57 37.66
N ASN A 343 -1.41 -18.88 37.89
CA ASN A 343 -1.07 -19.91 36.90
C ASN A 343 -1.88 -19.76 35.62
N ALA A 344 -3.17 -19.47 35.74
CA ALA A 344 -4.04 -19.33 34.57
C ALA A 344 -3.66 -18.09 33.74
N ILE A 345 -3.49 -16.92 34.38
CA ILE A 345 -3.13 -15.68 33.67
C ILE A 345 -1.71 -15.75 33.07
N THR A 346 -0.78 -16.46 33.73
CA THR A 346 0.59 -16.63 33.22
C THR A 346 0.61 -17.57 32.00
N LEU A 347 -0.12 -18.69 32.11
CA LEU A 347 -0.20 -19.65 31.00
C LEU A 347 -0.93 -19.02 29.79
N GLY A 348 -1.99 -18.23 30.03
CA GLY A 348 -2.66 -17.46 29.02
C GLY A 348 -1.73 -16.47 28.32
N LEU A 349 -0.93 -15.71 29.08
CA LEU A 349 0.11 -14.86 28.49
C LEU A 349 1.06 -15.68 27.60
N VAL A 350 1.60 -16.81 28.10
CA VAL A 350 2.55 -17.61 27.35
C VAL A 350 1.94 -18.14 26.04
N THR A 351 0.70 -18.60 26.05
CA THR A 351 0.01 -19.10 24.84
C THR A 351 -0.22 -17.99 23.83
N SER A 352 -0.60 -16.78 24.28
CA SER A 352 -0.73 -15.61 23.43
C SER A 352 0.62 -15.15 22.85
N LEU A 353 1.70 -15.16 23.67
CA LEU A 353 3.05 -14.84 23.20
C LEU A 353 3.55 -15.82 22.14
N ILE A 354 3.26 -17.13 22.28
CA ILE A 354 3.62 -18.14 21.26
C ILE A 354 3.00 -17.75 19.89
N GLY A 355 1.73 -17.35 19.87
CA GLY A 355 1.08 -16.90 18.66
C GLY A 355 1.77 -15.69 18.04
N TYR A 356 2.03 -14.66 18.83
CA TYR A 356 2.68 -13.42 18.31
C TYR A 356 4.16 -13.63 17.94
N LEU A 357 4.91 -14.47 18.66
CA LEU A 357 6.30 -14.77 18.30
C LEU A 357 6.44 -15.41 16.92
N GLY A 358 5.47 -16.22 16.51
CA GLY A 358 5.41 -16.75 15.15
C GLY A 358 5.37 -15.63 14.09
N LEU A 359 4.62 -14.56 14.37
CA LEU A 359 4.52 -13.40 13.45
C LEU A 359 5.80 -12.55 13.43
N LEU A 360 6.55 -12.50 14.53
CA LEU A 360 7.80 -11.74 14.59
C LEU A 360 8.88 -12.33 13.67
N ILE A 361 8.81 -13.63 13.40
CA ILE A 361 9.75 -14.35 12.53
C ILE A 361 9.40 -14.12 11.05
N ALA A 362 8.16 -13.74 10.72
CA ALA A 362 7.75 -13.49 9.35
C ALA A 362 8.57 -12.32 8.74
N PRO A 363 9.15 -12.46 7.55
CA PRO A 363 9.96 -11.42 6.93
C PRO A 363 9.09 -10.31 6.30
N PHE A 364 8.13 -9.79 7.06
CA PHE A 364 7.20 -8.74 6.67
C PHE A 364 7.19 -7.65 7.74
N PRO A 365 7.77 -6.45 7.47
CA PRO A 365 7.98 -5.42 8.48
C PRO A 365 6.70 -5.00 9.23
N GLY A 366 5.56 -4.89 8.53
CA GLY A 366 4.29 -4.56 9.16
C GLY A 366 3.82 -5.59 10.20
N LEU A 367 4.03 -6.89 9.93
CA LEU A 367 3.68 -7.96 10.87
C LEU A 367 4.65 -8.02 12.04
N GLN A 368 5.93 -7.76 11.81
CA GLN A 368 6.93 -7.70 12.87
C GLN A 368 6.64 -6.56 13.84
N GLN A 369 6.26 -5.38 13.32
CA GLN A 369 5.86 -4.24 14.16
C GLN A 369 4.61 -4.56 14.98
N LEU A 370 3.56 -5.12 14.35
CA LEU A 370 2.34 -5.54 15.03
C LEU A 370 2.63 -6.58 16.13
N SER A 371 3.46 -7.56 15.81
CA SER A 371 3.85 -8.62 16.75
C SER A 371 4.60 -8.07 17.94
N LEU A 372 5.65 -7.27 17.72
CA LEU A 372 6.42 -6.65 18.78
C LEU A 372 5.54 -5.76 19.67
N PHE A 373 4.70 -4.94 19.06
CA PHE A 373 3.75 -4.08 19.77
C PHE A 373 2.84 -4.90 20.70
N SER A 374 2.30 -6.02 20.18
CA SER A 374 1.40 -6.90 20.95
C SER A 374 2.13 -7.65 22.06
N ILE A 375 3.30 -8.23 21.78
CA ILE A 375 4.12 -8.95 22.77
C ILE A 375 4.47 -8.04 23.95
N VAL A 376 4.98 -6.86 23.65
CA VAL A 376 5.43 -5.90 24.65
C VAL A 376 4.23 -5.30 25.42
N GLY A 377 3.16 -4.97 24.70
CA GLY A 377 1.94 -4.41 25.28
C GLY A 377 1.26 -5.37 26.27
N LEU A 378 1.02 -6.62 25.85
CA LEU A 378 0.42 -7.65 26.72
C LEU A 378 1.30 -7.99 27.91
N SER A 379 2.62 -8.12 27.70
CA SER A 379 3.56 -8.40 28.79
C SER A 379 3.58 -7.28 29.81
N SER A 380 3.53 -6.00 29.36
CA SER A 380 3.51 -4.84 30.22
C SER A 380 2.19 -4.69 30.99
N ALA A 381 1.06 -4.96 30.35
CA ALA A 381 -0.24 -4.99 31.02
C ALA A 381 -0.29 -6.11 32.08
N TYR A 382 0.15 -7.31 31.76
CA TYR A 382 0.27 -8.42 32.69
C TYR A 382 1.16 -8.08 33.90
N LEU A 383 2.36 -7.54 33.65
CA LEU A 383 3.27 -7.12 34.73
C LEU A 383 2.63 -6.06 35.63
N THR A 384 1.87 -5.14 35.07
CA THR A 384 1.15 -4.11 35.83
C THR A 384 0.10 -4.76 36.74
N VAL A 385 -0.66 -5.75 36.25
CA VAL A 385 -1.63 -6.49 37.06
C VAL A 385 -0.93 -7.25 38.19
N VAL A 386 0.11 -8.02 37.88
CA VAL A 386 0.80 -8.87 38.88
C VAL A 386 1.52 -8.04 39.95
N LEU A 387 2.15 -6.94 39.56
CA LEU A 387 2.96 -6.14 40.47
C LEU A 387 2.13 -5.07 41.22
N CYS A 388 1.22 -4.35 40.55
CA CYS A 388 0.57 -3.19 41.11
C CYS A 388 -0.76 -3.51 41.79
N TYR A 389 -1.59 -4.42 41.25
CA TYR A 389 -2.95 -4.65 41.73
C TYR A 389 -3.00 -5.13 43.19
N PRO A 390 -2.15 -6.09 43.66
CA PRO A 390 -2.19 -6.51 45.08
C PRO A 390 -1.87 -5.41 46.08
N MET A 391 -1.19 -4.32 45.64
CA MET A 391 -0.92 -3.19 46.50
C MET A 391 -1.99 -2.10 46.45
N LEU A 392 -2.57 -1.91 45.24
CA LEU A 392 -3.56 -0.84 45.04
C LEU A 392 -4.98 -1.29 45.43
N ALA A 393 -5.28 -2.58 45.34
CA ALA A 393 -6.60 -3.15 45.67
C ALA A 393 -6.60 -3.91 47.04
N LYS A 394 -6.06 -3.30 48.08
CA LYS A 394 -5.98 -3.93 49.42
C LYS A 394 -7.34 -4.09 50.11
N SER A 395 -8.32 -3.26 49.79
CA SER A 395 -9.65 -3.29 50.37
C SER A 395 -10.58 -4.23 49.61
N PRO A 396 -11.53 -4.91 50.29
CA PRO A 396 -12.55 -5.71 49.62
C PRO A 396 -13.46 -4.86 48.75
N SER A 397 -14.21 -5.50 47.88
CA SER A 397 -15.23 -4.80 47.08
C SER A 397 -16.37 -4.35 48.01
N LYS A 398 -16.81 -3.10 47.85
CA LYS A 398 -17.99 -2.57 48.55
C LYS A 398 -19.29 -2.85 47.78
N THR A 399 -19.17 -3.34 46.58
CA THR A 399 -20.28 -3.57 45.64
C THR A 399 -20.78 -5.00 45.73
N SER A 400 -22.09 -5.19 45.73
CA SER A 400 -22.68 -6.53 45.66
C SER A 400 -22.41 -7.18 44.30
N PRO A 401 -22.15 -8.50 44.26
CA PRO A 401 -22.00 -9.24 43.00
C PRO A 401 -23.23 -9.09 42.12
N PRO A 402 -23.07 -9.05 40.78
CA PRO A 402 -24.21 -9.04 39.88
C PRO A 402 -25.00 -10.35 39.95
N ASN A 403 -26.26 -10.34 39.51
CA ASN A 403 -27.09 -11.54 39.46
C ASN A 403 -26.56 -12.49 38.35
N LEU A 404 -26.03 -13.62 38.76
CA LEU A 404 -25.42 -14.63 37.85
C LEU A 404 -26.45 -15.67 37.34
N MET A 405 -27.77 -15.48 37.55
CA MET A 405 -28.78 -16.48 37.18
C MET A 405 -28.71 -16.88 35.70
N MET A 406 -28.53 -15.93 34.79
CA MET A 406 -28.38 -16.25 33.35
C MET A 406 -27.14 -17.08 33.07
N LEU A 407 -25.99 -16.74 33.68
CA LEU A 407 -24.75 -17.48 33.53
C LEU A 407 -24.84 -18.90 34.11
N HIS A 408 -25.54 -19.06 35.26
CA HIS A 408 -25.80 -20.39 35.82
C HIS A 408 -26.71 -21.21 34.88
N ARG A 409 -27.77 -20.64 34.31
CA ARG A 409 -28.61 -21.34 33.31
C ARG A 409 -27.81 -21.77 32.10
N TRP A 410 -26.93 -20.87 31.59
CA TRP A 410 -26.05 -21.19 30.49
C TRP A 410 -25.12 -22.39 30.82
N LEU A 411 -24.48 -22.40 31.97
CA LEU A 411 -23.63 -23.50 32.42
C LEU A 411 -24.40 -24.81 32.62
N GLN A 412 -25.70 -24.72 33.04
CA GLN A 412 -26.56 -25.91 33.16
C GLN A 412 -26.82 -26.58 31.81
N LEU A 413 -27.01 -25.82 30.73
CA LEU A 413 -27.15 -26.36 29.39
C LEU A 413 -25.94 -27.19 28.98
N TRP A 414 -24.73 -26.73 29.36
CA TRP A 414 -23.48 -27.45 29.09
C TRP A 414 -23.25 -28.70 29.95
N GLN A 415 -24.09 -29.00 30.90
CA GLN A 415 -24.06 -30.30 31.63
C GLN A 415 -24.65 -31.42 30.78
N ASN A 416 -25.49 -31.10 29.78
CA ASN A 416 -26.06 -32.09 28.88
C ASN A 416 -24.97 -32.68 27.96
N LYS A 417 -24.83 -34.03 28.01
CA LYS A 417 -23.85 -34.75 27.19
C LYS A 417 -24.09 -34.60 25.69
N THR A 418 -25.35 -34.58 25.31
CA THR A 418 -25.80 -34.50 23.93
C THR A 418 -25.43 -33.12 23.32
N LEU A 419 -25.70 -32.04 24.05
CA LEU A 419 -25.35 -30.67 23.60
C LEU A 419 -23.83 -30.49 23.44
N ARG A 420 -23.03 -31.04 24.36
CA ARG A 420 -21.55 -30.98 24.27
C ARG A 420 -20.97 -31.66 23.04
N PHE A 421 -21.70 -32.58 22.43
CA PHE A 421 -21.26 -33.25 21.21
C PHE A 421 -21.93 -32.63 19.95
N ILE A 422 -23.24 -32.45 19.99
CA ILE A 422 -24.01 -32.00 18.82
C ILE A 422 -23.62 -30.56 18.41
N LEU A 423 -23.50 -29.65 19.36
CA LEU A 423 -23.24 -28.23 19.03
C LEU A 423 -21.85 -28.02 18.37
N PRO A 424 -20.72 -28.52 18.92
CA PRO A 424 -19.43 -28.38 18.27
C PRO A 424 -19.34 -29.12 16.94
N SER A 425 -19.91 -30.34 16.86
CA SER A 425 -19.90 -31.13 15.62
C SER A 425 -20.76 -30.49 14.53
N GLY A 426 -21.93 -29.96 14.90
CA GLY A 426 -22.83 -29.24 13.97
C GLY A 426 -22.18 -27.97 13.43
N LEU A 427 -21.56 -27.16 14.29
CA LEU A 427 -20.80 -25.97 13.88
C LEU A 427 -19.66 -26.35 12.94
N MET A 428 -18.93 -27.42 13.23
CA MET A 428 -17.82 -27.89 12.38
C MET A 428 -18.32 -28.30 10.99
N VAL A 429 -19.41 -29.08 10.92
CA VAL A 429 -19.98 -29.54 9.63
C VAL A 429 -20.45 -28.34 8.79
N VAL A 430 -21.18 -27.42 9.40
CA VAL A 430 -21.66 -26.20 8.70
C VAL A 430 -20.47 -25.35 8.23
N ALA A 431 -19.44 -25.20 9.06
CA ALA A 431 -18.27 -24.45 8.68
C ALA A 431 -17.48 -25.11 7.54
N LEU A 432 -17.31 -26.45 7.58
CA LEU A 432 -16.63 -27.16 6.48
C LEU A 432 -17.41 -27.05 5.15
N LEU A 433 -18.73 -27.02 5.18
CA LEU A 433 -19.54 -26.76 3.98
C LEU A 433 -19.37 -25.32 3.49
N GLY A 434 -19.30 -24.34 4.38
CA GLY A 434 -19.02 -22.93 4.02
C GLY A 434 -17.64 -22.76 3.37
N LEU A 435 -16.64 -23.46 3.81
CA LEU A 435 -15.27 -23.39 3.28
C LEU A 435 -15.10 -23.97 1.86
N THR A 436 -16.11 -24.68 1.34
CA THR A 436 -16.03 -25.20 -0.05
C THR A 436 -16.00 -24.08 -1.11
N GLN A 437 -16.37 -22.85 -0.76
CA GLN A 437 -16.39 -21.67 -1.62
C GLN A 437 -15.24 -20.71 -1.31
N ILE A 438 -14.18 -21.18 -0.66
CA ILE A 438 -13.04 -20.34 -0.27
C ILE A 438 -12.37 -19.71 -1.50
N GLN A 439 -12.18 -18.40 -1.47
CA GLN A 439 -11.42 -17.65 -2.44
C GLN A 439 -10.31 -16.91 -1.68
N PHE A 440 -9.10 -16.97 -2.24
CA PHE A 440 -7.97 -16.23 -1.69
C PHE A 440 -7.73 -14.98 -2.54
N ASP A 441 -7.43 -13.89 -1.87
CA ASP A 441 -7.02 -12.66 -2.53
C ASP A 441 -5.74 -12.13 -1.85
N ASP A 442 -4.67 -12.13 -2.62
CA ASP A 442 -3.36 -11.68 -2.19
C ASP A 442 -3.02 -10.30 -2.78
N ASP A 443 -4.02 -9.54 -3.31
CA ASP A 443 -3.81 -8.23 -3.93
C ASP A 443 -3.47 -7.16 -2.88
N ILE A 444 -2.31 -6.54 -3.05
CA ILE A 444 -1.82 -5.46 -2.18
C ILE A 444 -2.77 -4.26 -2.13
N ARG A 445 -3.53 -4.02 -3.20
CA ARG A 445 -4.47 -2.88 -3.27
C ARG A 445 -5.54 -2.92 -2.19
N GLN A 446 -5.77 -4.07 -1.57
CA GLN A 446 -6.68 -4.21 -0.43
C GLN A 446 -6.17 -3.60 0.88
N LEU A 447 -4.88 -3.26 0.95
CA LEU A 447 -4.29 -2.59 2.10
C LEU A 447 -4.66 -1.11 2.19
N GLN A 448 -5.19 -0.54 1.13
CA GLN A 448 -5.51 0.87 1.05
C GLN A 448 -6.99 1.07 0.73
N ALA A 449 -7.66 1.89 1.54
CA ALA A 449 -9.00 2.36 1.21
C ALA A 449 -8.90 3.29 -0.01
N MET A 450 -9.65 3.00 -1.06
CA MET A 450 -9.69 3.80 -2.29
C MET A 450 -11.12 4.28 -2.55
N PRO A 451 -11.41 5.59 -2.37
CA PRO A 451 -12.74 6.12 -2.63
C PRO A 451 -13.12 5.99 -4.09
N GLU A 452 -14.34 5.55 -4.36
CA GLU A 452 -14.87 5.39 -5.72
C GLU A 452 -14.85 6.73 -6.51
N ALA A 453 -15.01 7.85 -5.81
CA ALA A 453 -14.94 9.18 -6.44
C ALA A 453 -13.54 9.48 -7.04
N LEU A 454 -12.46 9.15 -6.31
CA LEU A 454 -11.10 9.33 -6.83
C LEU A 454 -10.79 8.37 -7.97
N LYS A 455 -11.25 7.12 -7.88
CA LYS A 455 -11.12 6.14 -8.98
C LYS A 455 -11.82 6.62 -10.25
N ALA A 456 -13.02 7.16 -10.13
CA ALA A 456 -13.77 7.69 -11.26
C ALA A 456 -13.07 8.89 -11.92
N GLN A 457 -12.49 9.80 -11.12
CA GLN A 457 -11.70 10.92 -11.63
C GLN A 457 -10.44 10.43 -12.36
N GLU A 458 -9.69 9.51 -11.76
CA GLU A 458 -8.50 8.91 -12.37
C GLU A 458 -8.83 8.22 -13.70
N GLN A 459 -9.93 7.46 -13.74
CA GLN A 459 -10.39 6.80 -14.96
C GLN A 459 -10.70 7.82 -16.06
N LYS A 460 -11.38 8.93 -15.71
CA LYS A 460 -11.68 9.99 -16.68
C LYS A 460 -10.41 10.67 -17.18
N ILE A 461 -9.46 10.96 -16.31
CA ILE A 461 -8.16 11.52 -16.69
C ILE A 461 -7.43 10.57 -17.65
N LYS A 462 -7.38 9.27 -17.37
CA LYS A 462 -6.78 8.25 -18.25
C LYS A 462 -7.46 8.17 -19.62
N GLU A 463 -8.79 8.26 -19.67
CA GLU A 463 -9.54 8.27 -20.91
C GLU A 463 -9.16 9.47 -21.79
N VAL A 464 -9.14 10.67 -21.21
CA VAL A 464 -8.88 11.93 -21.95
C VAL A 464 -7.41 12.06 -22.34
N THR A 465 -6.49 11.69 -21.44
CA THR A 465 -5.04 11.80 -21.70
C THR A 465 -4.53 10.69 -22.63
N GLY A 466 -5.32 9.65 -22.87
CA GLY A 466 -4.88 8.51 -23.65
C GLY A 466 -3.88 7.60 -22.94
N VAL A 467 -3.58 7.90 -21.67
CA VAL A 467 -2.77 7.01 -20.83
C VAL A 467 -3.54 5.71 -20.62
N GLY A 468 -2.88 4.58 -20.86
CA GLY A 468 -3.52 3.26 -20.74
C GLY A 468 -4.08 2.99 -19.35
N GLN A 469 -5.13 2.19 -19.29
CA GLN A 469 -5.69 1.74 -18.00
C GLN A 469 -4.72 0.83 -17.26
N GLN A 470 -3.96 0.03 -18.01
CA GLN A 470 -2.91 -0.85 -17.49
C GLN A 470 -1.55 -0.47 -18.09
N GLN A 471 -0.58 -0.25 -17.23
CA GLN A 471 0.80 0.03 -17.60
C GLN A 471 1.69 -1.14 -17.18
N THR A 472 2.45 -1.66 -18.14
CA THR A 472 3.50 -2.65 -17.88
C THR A 472 4.86 -1.97 -18.02
N LEU A 473 5.67 -2.05 -16.99
CA LEU A 473 7.02 -1.51 -16.96
C LEU A 473 8.01 -2.60 -17.32
N LEU A 474 8.89 -2.33 -18.27
CA LEU A 474 9.99 -3.22 -18.64
C LEU A 474 11.32 -2.59 -18.25
N LEU A 475 12.12 -3.30 -17.48
CA LEU A 475 13.50 -2.93 -17.20
C LEU A 475 14.41 -3.55 -18.25
N VAL A 476 15.16 -2.69 -18.96
CA VAL A 476 16.14 -3.07 -19.96
C VAL A 476 17.53 -2.78 -19.44
N LYS A 477 18.44 -3.75 -19.52
CA LYS A 477 19.81 -3.67 -18.98
C LYS A 477 20.83 -3.89 -20.10
N ALA A 478 21.96 -3.18 -20.01
CA ALA A 478 23.09 -3.38 -20.92
C ALA A 478 24.42 -3.04 -20.23
N PRO A 479 25.56 -3.56 -20.74
CA PRO A 479 26.89 -3.23 -20.19
C PRO A 479 27.33 -1.79 -20.39
N SER A 480 26.72 -1.05 -21.33
CA SER A 480 27.02 0.37 -21.60
C SER A 480 25.81 1.11 -22.14
N ASP A 481 25.82 2.43 -22.05
CA ASP A 481 24.76 3.33 -22.53
C ASP A 481 24.47 3.14 -24.03
N GLU A 482 25.51 3.00 -24.84
CA GLU A 482 25.36 2.77 -26.27
C GLU A 482 24.67 1.44 -26.57
N LEU A 483 25.08 0.35 -25.89
CA LEU A 483 24.42 -0.96 -26.04
C LEU A 483 23.00 -0.96 -25.51
N LEU A 484 22.74 -0.15 -24.48
CA LEU A 484 21.39 0.02 -23.94
C LEU A 484 20.49 0.70 -24.97
N LEU A 485 20.95 1.81 -25.58
CA LEU A 485 20.19 2.50 -26.62
C LEU A 485 19.93 1.58 -27.84
N GLN A 486 20.92 0.79 -28.26
CA GLN A 486 20.72 -0.17 -29.35
C GLN A 486 19.66 -1.23 -29.02
N ARG A 487 19.63 -1.73 -27.78
CA ARG A 487 18.59 -2.68 -27.33
C ARG A 487 17.21 -2.02 -27.29
N LEU A 488 17.14 -0.81 -26.76
CA LEU A 488 15.90 -0.04 -26.73
C LEU A 488 15.34 0.22 -28.13
N GLU A 489 16.20 0.57 -29.10
CA GLU A 489 15.81 0.73 -30.50
C GLU A 489 15.27 -0.59 -31.12
N GLN A 490 15.89 -1.72 -30.78
CA GLN A 490 15.43 -3.04 -31.25
C GLN A 490 14.04 -3.37 -30.68
N LEU A 491 13.83 -3.13 -29.38
CA LEU A 491 12.55 -3.33 -28.73
C LEU A 491 11.49 -2.37 -29.29
N SER A 492 11.82 -1.10 -29.46
CA SER A 492 10.92 -0.07 -30.00
C SER A 492 10.37 -0.44 -31.36
N ARG A 493 11.21 -1.00 -32.27
CA ARG A 493 10.75 -1.48 -33.59
C ARG A 493 9.70 -2.59 -33.46
N GLN A 494 9.85 -3.49 -32.51
CA GLN A 494 8.87 -4.55 -32.27
C GLN A 494 7.58 -3.97 -31.67
N PHE A 495 7.71 -3.01 -30.73
CA PHE A 495 6.55 -2.37 -30.12
C PHE A 495 5.78 -1.47 -31.09
N GLU A 496 6.46 -0.79 -32.02
CA GLU A 496 5.82 -0.07 -33.13
C GLU A 496 4.97 -1.00 -34.01
N GLN A 497 5.44 -2.21 -34.27
CA GLN A 497 4.66 -3.21 -35.03
C GLN A 497 3.42 -3.64 -34.23
N TRP A 498 3.55 -3.86 -32.94
CA TRP A 498 2.43 -4.23 -32.08
C TRP A 498 1.42 -3.09 -31.88
N GLU A 499 1.89 -1.85 -31.85
CA GLU A 499 1.01 -0.68 -31.83
C GLU A 499 0.19 -0.57 -33.11
N VAL A 500 0.81 -0.77 -34.28
CA VAL A 500 0.14 -0.76 -35.58
C VAL A 500 -0.84 -1.93 -35.72
N SER A 501 -0.49 -3.12 -35.21
CA SER A 501 -1.40 -4.30 -35.22
C SER A 501 -2.48 -4.22 -34.12
N GLY A 502 -2.38 -3.26 -33.19
CA GLY A 502 -3.33 -3.05 -32.10
C GLY A 502 -3.22 -4.06 -30.95
N GLU A 503 -2.07 -4.77 -30.82
CA GLU A 503 -1.76 -5.66 -29.70
C GLU A 503 -1.41 -4.87 -28.42
N ILE A 504 -0.85 -3.68 -28.57
CA ILE A 504 -0.64 -2.69 -27.52
C ILE A 504 -1.26 -1.35 -27.94
N LYS A 505 -1.64 -0.51 -26.99
CA LYS A 505 -2.19 0.82 -27.30
C LYS A 505 -1.09 1.82 -27.65
N SER A 506 -0.02 1.86 -26.84
CA SER A 506 1.15 2.72 -27.03
C SER A 506 2.31 2.24 -26.19
N PHE A 507 3.50 2.77 -26.44
CA PHE A 507 4.66 2.56 -25.59
C PHE A 507 5.50 3.84 -25.46
N GLN A 508 6.32 3.91 -24.43
CA GLN A 508 7.24 5.02 -24.18
C GLN A 508 8.62 4.46 -23.87
N ALA A 509 9.61 4.89 -24.63
CA ALA A 509 11.02 4.54 -24.46
C ALA A 509 11.90 5.74 -24.80
N ILE A 510 13.01 5.90 -24.09
CA ILE A 510 13.93 7.03 -24.33
C ILE A 510 14.57 7.00 -25.72
N SER A 511 14.71 5.80 -26.32
CA SER A 511 15.19 5.62 -27.69
C SER A 511 14.30 6.27 -28.76
N GLN A 512 13.04 6.61 -28.43
CA GLN A 512 12.19 7.38 -29.33
C GLN A 512 12.68 8.82 -29.49
N PHE A 513 13.48 9.34 -28.56
CA PHE A 513 13.98 10.73 -28.54
C PHE A 513 15.48 10.83 -28.81
N ILE A 514 16.28 9.85 -28.38
CA ILE A 514 17.70 9.81 -28.63
C ILE A 514 18.10 8.46 -29.26
N PRO A 515 18.54 8.48 -30.54
CA PRO A 515 19.05 7.28 -31.20
C PRO A 515 20.47 6.91 -30.73
N SER A 516 20.80 5.63 -30.80
CA SER A 516 22.16 5.14 -30.55
C SER A 516 23.19 5.77 -31.48
N ILE A 517 24.45 5.85 -31.07
CA ILE A 517 25.55 6.38 -31.90
C ILE A 517 25.64 5.60 -33.22
N LYS A 518 25.47 4.28 -33.17
CA LYS A 518 25.41 3.43 -34.35
C LYS A 518 24.30 3.85 -35.31
N SER A 519 23.10 4.12 -34.81
CA SER A 519 21.95 4.57 -35.61
C SER A 519 22.19 5.95 -36.20
N GLN A 520 22.82 6.84 -35.43
CA GLN A 520 23.24 8.18 -35.88
C GLN A 520 24.29 8.10 -37.00
N GLN A 521 25.28 7.23 -36.90
CA GLN A 521 26.28 6.99 -37.94
C GLN A 521 25.67 6.47 -39.24
N GLN A 522 24.73 5.53 -39.13
CA GLN A 522 23.99 5.01 -40.29
C GLN A 522 23.18 6.12 -40.97
N SER A 523 22.50 6.95 -40.18
CA SER A 523 21.72 8.06 -40.70
C SER A 523 22.60 9.11 -41.36
N TYR A 524 23.74 9.44 -40.75
CA TYR A 524 24.74 10.34 -41.32
C TYR A 524 25.25 9.87 -42.68
N ALA A 525 25.61 8.58 -42.80
CA ALA A 525 26.07 7.99 -44.06
C ALA A 525 25.00 8.06 -45.15
N LEU A 526 23.70 7.80 -44.81
CA LEU A 526 22.59 7.90 -45.74
C LEU A 526 22.34 9.34 -46.18
N ILE A 527 22.39 10.30 -45.27
CA ILE A 527 22.20 11.73 -45.56
C ILE A 527 23.35 12.21 -46.46
N LYS A 528 24.60 11.89 -46.12
CA LYS A 528 25.76 12.22 -46.94
C LYS A 528 25.60 11.69 -48.38
N SER A 529 25.30 10.41 -48.51
CA SER A 529 25.04 9.78 -49.82
C SER A 529 23.89 10.45 -50.60
N LEU A 530 22.81 10.89 -49.92
CA LEU A 530 21.73 11.62 -50.53
C LEU A 530 22.20 12.95 -51.11
N TYR A 531 23.00 13.72 -50.36
CA TYR A 531 23.53 15.00 -50.83
C TYR A 531 24.47 14.82 -52.02
N GLU A 532 25.38 13.84 -51.95
CA GLU A 532 26.34 13.53 -53.02
C GLU A 532 25.66 13.10 -54.34
N HIS A 533 24.60 12.27 -54.26
CA HIS A 533 23.96 11.75 -55.47
C HIS A 533 22.76 12.57 -55.95
N GLN A 534 22.09 13.29 -55.08
CA GLN A 534 20.83 13.99 -55.43
C GLN A 534 20.91 15.54 -55.22
N GLY A 535 21.99 16.08 -54.68
CA GLY A 535 22.14 17.50 -54.39
C GLY A 535 22.05 18.36 -55.63
N GLU A 536 22.75 17.97 -56.70
CA GLU A 536 22.68 18.66 -58.00
C GLU A 536 21.29 18.56 -58.66
N THR A 537 20.65 17.41 -58.55
CA THR A 537 19.30 17.19 -59.09
C THR A 537 18.27 18.07 -58.39
N LEU A 538 18.38 18.18 -57.07
CA LEU A 538 17.49 19.05 -56.27
C LEU A 538 17.75 20.51 -56.55
N SER A 539 19.02 20.94 -56.64
CA SER A 539 19.41 22.33 -56.97
C SER A 539 18.82 22.78 -58.31
N LYS A 540 18.94 21.93 -59.35
CA LYS A 540 18.35 22.19 -60.66
C LYS A 540 16.82 22.31 -60.64
N LYS A 541 16.13 21.41 -59.91
CA LYS A 541 14.67 21.39 -59.86
C LYS A 541 14.07 22.56 -59.08
N LEU A 542 14.81 23.09 -58.09
CA LEU A 542 14.37 24.24 -57.28
C LEU A 542 14.95 25.58 -57.79
N ASN A 543 15.73 25.56 -58.87
CA ASN A 543 16.42 26.74 -59.43
C ASN A 543 17.29 27.48 -58.43
N PHE A 544 18.06 26.72 -57.59
CA PHE A 544 19.01 27.32 -56.70
C PHE A 544 20.25 27.83 -57.42
N SER A 545 20.70 29.03 -57.04
CA SER A 545 21.94 29.65 -57.60
C SER A 545 23.21 28.92 -57.12
N GLU A 546 23.18 28.27 -55.98
CA GLU A 546 24.27 27.54 -55.37
C GLU A 546 24.04 26.05 -55.42
N GLN A 547 25.12 25.29 -55.54
CA GLN A 547 25.06 23.84 -55.45
C GLN A 547 24.79 23.38 -53.98
N ILE A 548 23.91 22.44 -53.81
CA ILE A 548 23.65 21.81 -52.52
C ILE A 548 24.78 20.83 -52.23
N VAL A 549 25.68 21.18 -51.32
CA VAL A 549 26.81 20.40 -50.92
C VAL A 549 26.67 19.94 -49.46
N PHE A 550 27.13 18.75 -49.17
CA PHE A 550 27.17 18.26 -47.81
C PHE A 550 28.37 18.81 -47.05
N ASN A 551 28.13 19.71 -46.10
CA ASN A 551 29.19 20.33 -45.31
C ASN A 551 28.90 20.19 -43.82
N HIS A 552 28.78 18.94 -43.35
CA HIS A 552 28.54 18.62 -41.94
C HIS A 552 29.57 17.59 -41.47
N SER A 553 30.14 17.79 -40.28
CA SER A 553 30.93 16.80 -39.58
C SER A 553 30.06 15.96 -38.68
N PHE A 554 30.43 14.69 -38.49
CA PHE A 554 29.76 13.82 -37.55
C PHE A 554 30.17 14.18 -36.12
N SER A 555 29.17 14.43 -35.25
CA SER A 555 29.35 14.65 -33.82
C SER A 555 28.17 14.02 -33.10
N PRO A 556 28.34 12.92 -32.35
CA PRO A 556 27.15 12.19 -31.80
C PRO A 556 26.42 13.02 -30.76
N LEU A 557 25.09 12.96 -30.82
CA LEU A 557 24.23 13.39 -29.72
C LEU A 557 24.31 12.32 -28.63
N LEU A 558 24.91 12.65 -27.48
CA LEU A 558 25.09 11.77 -26.36
C LEU A 558 23.89 11.83 -25.40
N ILE A 559 23.68 10.76 -24.63
CA ILE A 559 22.57 10.67 -23.66
C ILE A 559 22.68 11.76 -22.60
N GLU A 560 23.88 12.13 -22.16
CA GLU A 560 24.11 13.18 -21.17
C GLU A 560 23.65 14.55 -21.67
N HIS A 561 23.88 14.87 -22.97
CA HIS A 561 23.40 16.11 -23.58
C HIS A 561 21.87 16.14 -23.64
N TYR A 562 21.23 15.01 -23.95
CA TYR A 562 19.78 14.91 -23.94
C TYR A 562 19.24 15.12 -22.52
N LEU A 563 19.78 14.39 -21.52
CA LEU A 563 19.30 14.44 -20.13
C LEU A 563 19.50 15.82 -19.48
N SER A 564 20.52 16.56 -19.87
CA SER A 564 20.76 17.94 -19.38
C SER A 564 19.87 18.99 -20.03
N SER A 565 19.13 18.65 -21.08
CA SER A 565 18.26 19.56 -21.79
C SER A 565 16.84 19.62 -21.20
N ALA A 566 16.12 20.74 -21.43
CA ALA A 566 14.70 20.84 -21.07
C ALA A 566 13.82 19.81 -21.80
N VAL A 567 14.27 19.31 -22.96
CA VAL A 567 13.54 18.29 -23.74
C VAL A 567 13.43 16.95 -23.00
N ALA A 568 14.36 16.65 -22.10
CA ALA A 568 14.35 15.40 -21.35
C ALA A 568 13.35 15.39 -20.18
N LYS A 569 12.85 16.54 -19.71
CA LYS A 569 11.97 16.64 -18.55
C LYS A 569 10.81 15.62 -18.55
N PRO A 570 10.05 15.42 -19.64
CA PRO A 570 8.90 14.51 -19.61
C PRO A 570 9.26 13.04 -19.47
N LEU A 571 10.39 12.59 -20.04
CA LEU A 571 10.74 11.17 -20.16
C LEU A 571 12.14 10.81 -19.64
N GLY A 572 12.90 11.77 -19.15
CA GLY A 572 14.25 11.54 -18.60
C GLY A 572 14.26 10.57 -17.43
N PHE A 573 13.16 10.47 -16.70
CA PHE A 573 12.99 9.52 -15.60
C PHE A 573 13.03 8.04 -16.04
N LEU A 574 12.81 7.78 -17.35
CA LEU A 574 12.94 6.43 -17.91
C LEU A 574 14.39 5.98 -18.01
N TRP A 575 15.34 6.91 -17.99
CA TRP A 575 16.76 6.59 -17.97
C TRP A 575 17.27 6.51 -16.54
N LEU A 576 17.61 5.31 -16.09
CA LEU A 576 18.08 5.06 -14.73
C LEU A 576 19.59 5.28 -14.56
N GLY A 577 20.32 5.42 -15.69
CA GLY A 577 21.77 5.57 -15.67
C GLY A 577 22.51 4.28 -15.33
N SER A 578 23.72 4.42 -14.80
CA SER A 578 24.54 3.30 -14.37
C SER A 578 24.10 2.81 -13.00
N ILE A 579 23.67 1.56 -12.93
CA ILE A 579 23.34 0.86 -11.69
C ILE A 579 24.34 -0.30 -11.53
N GLY A 580 25.27 -0.19 -10.60
CA GLY A 580 26.39 -1.13 -10.47
C GLY A 580 27.31 -1.09 -11.69
N GLN A 581 27.43 -2.22 -12.40
CA GLN A 581 28.27 -2.33 -13.61
C GLN A 581 27.46 -2.31 -14.91
N GLN A 582 26.17 -1.96 -14.86
CA GLN A 582 25.29 -1.98 -16.03
C GLN A 582 24.53 -0.66 -16.14
N SER A 583 24.25 -0.25 -17.37
CA SER A 583 23.31 0.82 -17.65
C SER A 583 21.90 0.24 -17.75
N ALA A 584 20.92 0.97 -17.25
CA ALA A 584 19.53 0.54 -17.22
C ALA A 584 18.57 1.65 -17.66
N SER A 585 17.47 1.25 -18.26
CA SER A 585 16.37 2.12 -18.66
C SER A 585 15.04 1.38 -18.54
N VAL A 586 13.96 2.14 -18.39
CA VAL A 586 12.61 1.58 -18.34
C VAL A 586 11.86 1.90 -19.62
N VAL A 587 11.06 0.94 -20.07
CA VAL A 587 10.08 1.12 -21.14
C VAL A 587 8.69 0.92 -20.53
N ILE A 588 7.76 1.82 -20.86
CA ILE A 588 6.36 1.74 -20.44
C ILE A 588 5.55 1.24 -21.62
N ILE A 589 4.77 0.17 -21.42
CA ILE A 589 3.80 -0.33 -22.42
C ILE A 589 2.40 -0.13 -21.84
N ASN A 590 1.52 0.46 -22.63
CA ASN A 590 0.15 0.74 -22.24
C ASN A 590 -0.83 -0.25 -22.88
N ASP A 591 -1.78 -0.77 -22.09
CA ASP A 591 -2.94 -1.57 -22.50
C ASP A 591 -2.58 -2.74 -23.44
N ILE A 592 -1.91 -3.74 -22.88
CA ILE A 592 -1.57 -4.98 -23.57
C ILE A 592 -2.85 -5.81 -23.77
N LYS A 593 -3.20 -6.16 -25.01
CA LYS A 593 -4.32 -7.05 -25.33
C LYS A 593 -3.95 -8.52 -25.26
N ASN A 594 -2.77 -8.86 -25.76
CA ASN A 594 -2.29 -10.25 -25.82
C ASN A 594 -1.05 -10.44 -24.95
N THR A 595 -1.28 -10.66 -23.66
CA THR A 595 -0.22 -10.82 -22.67
C THR A 595 0.70 -12.00 -22.99
N ALA A 596 0.14 -13.12 -23.47
CA ALA A 596 0.92 -14.32 -23.78
C ALA A 596 1.91 -14.10 -24.94
N LEU A 597 1.54 -13.33 -25.96
CA LEU A 597 2.44 -13.00 -27.07
C LEU A 597 3.63 -12.18 -26.59
N ILE A 598 3.37 -11.20 -25.74
CA ILE A 598 4.41 -10.30 -25.20
C ILE A 598 5.30 -11.04 -24.23
N GLU A 599 4.76 -11.84 -23.32
CA GLU A 599 5.53 -12.67 -22.39
C GLU A 599 6.46 -13.64 -23.12
N ASN A 600 5.96 -14.35 -24.15
CA ASN A 600 6.77 -15.26 -24.96
C ASN A 600 7.93 -14.55 -25.65
N TYR A 601 7.72 -13.34 -26.15
CA TYR A 601 8.78 -12.54 -26.75
C TYR A 601 9.80 -12.09 -25.70
N LEU A 602 9.34 -11.58 -24.56
CA LEU A 602 10.20 -11.08 -23.49
C LEU A 602 11.04 -12.20 -22.86
N GLN A 603 10.51 -13.41 -22.72
CA GLN A 603 11.27 -14.57 -22.22
C GLN A 603 12.49 -14.89 -23.08
N GLN A 604 12.44 -14.58 -24.38
CA GLN A 604 13.59 -14.76 -25.28
C GLN A 604 14.65 -13.63 -25.12
N GLN A 605 14.30 -12.52 -24.45
CA GLN A 605 15.15 -11.36 -24.26
C GLN A 605 15.81 -11.36 -22.89
N LYS A 606 16.96 -12.04 -22.73
CA LYS A 606 17.67 -12.21 -21.44
C LYS A 606 18.01 -10.90 -20.70
N ALA A 607 18.01 -9.75 -21.40
CA ALA A 607 18.36 -8.45 -20.86
C ALA A 607 17.13 -7.59 -20.49
N VAL A 608 15.93 -8.14 -20.61
CA VAL A 608 14.67 -7.46 -20.35
C VAL A 608 13.92 -8.21 -19.27
N SER A 609 13.46 -7.50 -18.25
CA SER A 609 12.59 -8.05 -17.20
C SER A 609 11.35 -7.19 -17.00
N VAL A 610 10.23 -7.83 -16.73
CA VAL A 610 8.99 -7.13 -16.39
C VAL A 610 9.10 -6.59 -14.96
N LEU A 611 8.82 -5.32 -14.76
CA LEU A 611 8.73 -4.68 -13.44
C LEU A 611 7.25 -4.60 -13.03
N ASP A 612 6.63 -5.72 -12.79
CA ASP A 612 5.28 -5.77 -12.21
C ASP A 612 5.37 -5.96 -10.70
N LYS A 613 5.54 -4.82 -9.99
CA LYS A 613 5.58 -4.84 -8.53
C LYS A 613 4.25 -5.29 -7.92
N GLY A 614 3.13 -5.03 -8.58
CA GLY A 614 1.83 -5.51 -8.11
C GLY A 614 1.78 -7.04 -8.09
N ALA A 615 2.12 -7.68 -9.21
CA ALA A 615 2.18 -9.13 -9.30
C ALA A 615 3.28 -9.74 -8.43
N GLU A 616 4.47 -9.09 -8.38
CA GLU A 616 5.57 -9.53 -7.51
C GLU A 616 5.16 -9.50 -6.04
N ILE A 617 4.58 -8.39 -5.56
CA ILE A 617 4.12 -8.27 -4.17
C ILE A 617 2.98 -9.25 -3.91
N SER A 618 2.01 -9.39 -4.83
CA SER A 618 0.93 -10.37 -4.69
C SER A 618 1.49 -11.81 -4.61
N SER A 619 2.53 -12.14 -5.36
CA SER A 619 3.21 -13.44 -5.25
C SER A 619 3.91 -13.63 -3.89
N ILE A 620 4.50 -12.56 -3.37
CA ILE A 620 5.11 -12.54 -2.03
C ILE A 620 4.02 -12.72 -0.97
N PHE A 621 2.86 -12.06 -1.09
CA PHE A 621 1.71 -12.24 -0.19
C PHE A 621 1.18 -13.68 -0.22
N ALA A 622 1.07 -14.29 -1.42
CA ALA A 622 0.69 -15.69 -1.55
C ALA A 622 1.68 -16.63 -0.83
N HIS A 623 2.98 -16.36 -0.97
CA HIS A 623 4.01 -17.12 -0.26
C HIS A 623 3.92 -16.94 1.25
N TYR A 624 3.72 -15.72 1.73
CA TYR A 624 3.55 -15.45 3.16
C TYR A 624 2.24 -16.01 3.71
N ARG A 625 1.18 -16.07 2.94
CA ARG A 625 -0.06 -16.74 3.33
C ARG A 625 0.20 -18.22 3.65
N LEU A 626 0.98 -18.92 2.80
CA LEU A 626 1.40 -20.29 3.09
C LEU A 626 2.25 -20.37 4.34
N PHE A 627 3.26 -19.52 4.48
CA PHE A 627 4.14 -19.46 5.63
C PHE A 627 3.37 -19.22 6.95
N ILE A 628 2.41 -18.29 6.96
CA ILE A 628 1.58 -18.02 8.16
C ILE A 628 0.65 -19.20 8.45
N SER A 629 0.15 -19.91 7.44
CA SER A 629 -0.60 -21.15 7.64
C SER A 629 0.24 -22.21 8.34
N GLU A 630 1.51 -22.36 7.94
CA GLU A 630 2.47 -23.25 8.60
C GLU A 630 2.77 -22.79 10.03
N MET A 631 2.95 -21.48 10.25
CA MET A 631 3.15 -20.90 11.58
C MET A 631 1.94 -21.10 12.49
N LEU A 632 0.72 -20.97 11.95
CA LEU A 632 -0.51 -21.26 12.68
C LEU A 632 -0.55 -22.74 13.12
N ALA A 633 -0.23 -23.66 12.23
CA ALA A 633 -0.15 -25.09 12.55
C ALA A 633 0.94 -25.38 13.60
N ALA A 634 2.10 -24.74 13.48
CA ALA A 634 3.20 -24.85 14.44
C ALA A 634 2.81 -24.29 15.83
N ALA A 635 2.08 -23.15 15.87
CA ALA A 635 1.56 -22.58 17.11
C ALA A 635 0.57 -23.54 17.80
N TYR A 636 -0.40 -24.10 17.02
CA TYR A 636 -1.29 -25.14 17.55
C TYR A 636 -0.53 -26.34 18.11
N PHE A 637 0.51 -26.79 17.40
CA PHE A 637 1.33 -27.92 17.82
C PHE A 637 2.14 -27.62 19.11
N ALA A 638 2.80 -26.46 19.16
CA ALA A 638 3.58 -26.02 20.32
C ALA A 638 2.69 -25.87 21.56
N ILE A 639 1.52 -25.25 21.39
CA ILE A 639 0.55 -25.10 22.49
C ILE A 639 -0.02 -26.48 22.90
N ALA A 640 -0.29 -27.36 21.94
CA ALA A 640 -0.73 -28.72 22.23
C ALA A 640 0.29 -29.47 23.10
N LEU A 641 1.58 -29.41 22.76
CA LEU A 641 2.66 -30.02 23.54
C LEU A 641 2.73 -29.43 24.95
N LEU A 642 2.65 -28.12 25.09
CA LEU A 642 2.63 -27.42 26.38
C LEU A 642 1.45 -27.88 27.25
N LEU A 643 0.25 -27.96 26.67
CA LEU A 643 -0.97 -28.37 27.37
C LEU A 643 -0.95 -29.89 27.72
N ILE A 644 -0.44 -30.75 26.83
CA ILE A 644 -0.28 -32.19 27.09
C ILE A 644 0.70 -32.39 28.24
N TRP A 645 1.84 -31.71 28.22
CA TRP A 645 2.81 -31.76 29.31
C TRP A 645 2.21 -31.33 30.65
N ARG A 646 1.37 -30.27 30.66
CA ARG A 646 0.82 -29.70 31.91
C ARG A 646 -0.42 -30.44 32.40
N TYR A 647 -1.33 -30.86 31.51
CA TYR A 647 -2.67 -31.35 31.85
C TYR A 647 -2.95 -32.78 31.38
N GLY A 648 -2.07 -33.38 30.59
CA GLY A 648 -2.28 -34.66 29.95
C GLY A 648 -3.18 -34.59 28.71
N PHE A 649 -3.15 -35.64 27.89
CA PHE A 649 -3.75 -35.65 26.54
C PHE A 649 -5.25 -35.34 26.51
N LYS A 650 -6.05 -35.96 27.41
CA LYS A 650 -7.52 -35.83 27.40
C LYS A 650 -7.99 -34.40 27.69
N LEU A 651 -7.34 -33.68 28.62
CA LEU A 651 -7.74 -32.34 29.00
C LEU A 651 -7.16 -31.33 27.99
N ALA A 652 -5.95 -31.52 27.50
CA ALA A 652 -5.35 -30.74 26.46
C ALA A 652 -6.24 -30.71 25.21
N PHE A 653 -6.75 -31.85 24.76
CA PHE A 653 -7.67 -31.93 23.62
C PHE A 653 -8.97 -31.15 23.87
N LYS A 654 -9.55 -31.19 25.06
CA LYS A 654 -10.75 -30.41 25.41
C LYS A 654 -10.48 -28.89 25.43
N ILE A 655 -9.26 -28.47 25.81
CA ILE A 655 -8.87 -27.07 25.84
C ILE A 655 -8.69 -26.54 24.41
N LEU A 656 -8.08 -27.34 23.52
CA LEU A 656 -7.79 -26.91 22.13
C LEU A 656 -8.99 -26.97 21.17
N THR A 657 -9.97 -27.86 21.45
CA THR A 657 -11.12 -28.03 20.54
C THR A 657 -11.94 -26.74 20.33
N PRO A 658 -12.32 -25.96 21.38
CA PRO A 658 -13.07 -24.73 21.19
C PRO A 658 -12.40 -23.68 20.31
N PRO A 659 -11.12 -23.28 20.53
CA PRO A 659 -10.46 -22.30 19.67
C PRO A 659 -10.24 -22.82 18.24
N PHE A 660 -10.02 -24.13 18.05
CA PHE A 660 -9.92 -24.71 16.72
C PHE A 660 -11.23 -24.59 15.93
N ILE A 661 -12.36 -25.01 16.54
CA ILE A 661 -13.68 -24.86 15.90
C ILE A 661 -13.99 -23.39 15.65
N ALA A 662 -13.67 -22.50 16.60
CA ALA A 662 -13.87 -21.07 16.46
C ALA A 662 -13.13 -20.50 15.25
N GLY A 663 -11.88 -20.91 15.03
CA GLY A 663 -11.11 -20.50 13.85
C GLY A 663 -11.71 -20.98 12.54
N VAL A 664 -12.12 -22.25 12.46
CA VAL A 664 -12.75 -22.82 11.25
C VAL A 664 -14.08 -22.14 10.95
N VAL A 665 -14.93 -21.88 11.97
CA VAL A 665 -16.20 -21.18 11.83
C VAL A 665 -15.98 -19.71 11.42
N ALA A 666 -14.97 -19.05 11.97
CA ALA A 666 -14.65 -17.67 11.63
C ALA A 666 -14.30 -17.53 10.14
N LEU A 667 -13.46 -18.41 9.60
CA LEU A 667 -13.17 -18.43 8.17
C LEU A 667 -14.41 -18.73 7.33
N ALA A 668 -15.23 -19.70 7.75
CA ALA A 668 -16.44 -20.04 7.01
C ALA A 668 -17.42 -18.87 6.93
N ILE A 669 -17.62 -18.13 8.02
CA ILE A 669 -18.48 -16.95 8.05
C ILE A 669 -17.91 -15.85 7.15
N THR A 670 -16.59 -15.61 7.17
CA THR A 670 -15.95 -14.65 6.27
C THR A 670 -16.24 -14.99 4.80
N VAL A 671 -16.15 -16.28 4.43
CA VAL A 671 -16.47 -16.75 3.07
C VAL A 671 -17.96 -16.56 2.72
N VAL A 672 -18.86 -16.85 3.66
CA VAL A 672 -20.33 -16.67 3.45
C VAL A 672 -20.70 -15.21 3.20
N PHE A 673 -19.98 -14.26 3.80
CA PHE A 673 -20.14 -12.83 3.52
C PHE A 673 -19.44 -12.37 2.23
N ALA A 674 -18.95 -13.31 1.41
CA ALA A 674 -18.22 -13.04 0.17
C ALA A 674 -16.96 -12.17 0.37
N ILE A 675 -16.35 -12.22 1.56
CA ILE A 675 -15.08 -11.57 1.87
C ILE A 675 -13.96 -12.56 1.49
N PRO A 676 -13.07 -12.21 0.57
CA PRO A 676 -11.96 -13.11 0.22
C PRO A 676 -11.01 -13.29 1.39
N ILE A 677 -10.43 -14.47 1.47
CA ILE A 677 -9.46 -14.80 2.53
C ILE A 677 -8.09 -14.20 2.16
N THR A 678 -7.61 -13.34 3.01
CA THR A 678 -6.31 -12.67 2.90
C THR A 678 -5.35 -13.19 3.98
N ILE A 679 -4.10 -12.76 3.89
CA ILE A 679 -3.10 -12.96 4.95
C ILE A 679 -3.61 -12.48 6.33
N PHE A 680 -4.41 -11.42 6.37
CA PHE A 680 -4.93 -10.82 7.60
C PHE A 680 -5.97 -11.70 8.31
N ASN A 681 -6.74 -12.48 7.56
CA ASN A 681 -7.65 -13.46 8.15
C ASN A 681 -6.88 -14.57 8.86
N LEU A 682 -5.75 -15.02 8.30
CA LEU A 682 -4.90 -16.02 8.94
C LEU A 682 -4.21 -15.48 10.21
N LEU A 683 -3.82 -14.19 10.20
CA LEU A 683 -3.33 -13.50 11.39
C LEU A 683 -4.40 -13.41 12.48
N ALA A 684 -5.65 -13.14 12.08
CA ALA A 684 -6.78 -13.15 13.00
C ALA A 684 -6.96 -14.51 13.67
N LEU A 685 -6.70 -15.62 12.96
CA LEU A 685 -6.77 -16.98 13.55
C LEU A 685 -5.73 -17.21 14.65
N LEU A 686 -4.52 -16.64 14.53
CA LEU A 686 -3.51 -16.72 15.59
C LEU A 686 -4.00 -16.02 16.87
N LEU A 687 -4.66 -14.88 16.70
CA LEU A 687 -5.26 -14.15 17.82
C LEU A 687 -6.44 -14.92 18.42
N VAL A 688 -7.34 -15.47 17.59
CA VAL A 688 -8.47 -16.31 18.02
C VAL A 688 -7.97 -17.53 18.78
N LEU A 689 -6.86 -18.15 18.35
CA LEU A 689 -6.20 -19.25 19.05
C LEU A 689 -5.75 -18.81 20.44
N GLY A 690 -4.97 -17.72 20.56
CA GLY A 690 -4.45 -17.23 21.84
C GLY A 690 -5.57 -16.95 22.84
N ILE A 691 -6.50 -16.06 22.46
CA ILE A 691 -7.62 -15.66 23.33
C ILE A 691 -8.59 -16.82 23.62
N GLY A 692 -8.87 -17.64 22.60
CA GLY A 692 -9.77 -18.79 22.77
C GLY A 692 -9.22 -19.85 23.75
N ILE A 693 -7.89 -20.02 23.79
CA ILE A 693 -7.25 -20.88 24.78
C ILE A 693 -7.38 -20.28 26.17
N ASP A 694 -7.22 -18.98 26.34
CA ASP A 694 -7.38 -18.33 27.63
C ASP A 694 -8.76 -18.63 28.24
N TYR A 695 -9.83 -18.53 27.46
CA TYR A 695 -11.18 -18.84 27.92
C TYR A 695 -11.34 -20.30 28.40
N THR A 696 -10.73 -21.21 27.67
CA THR A 696 -10.80 -22.64 28.00
C THR A 696 -9.89 -23.03 29.17
N LEU A 697 -8.72 -22.39 29.32
CA LEU A 697 -7.77 -22.62 30.41
C LEU A 697 -8.38 -22.25 31.78
N PHE A 698 -9.08 -21.11 31.84
CA PHE A 698 -9.72 -20.72 33.10
C PHE A 698 -10.77 -21.72 33.57
N PHE A 699 -11.51 -22.37 32.65
CA PHE A 699 -12.39 -23.49 33.02
C PHE A 699 -11.65 -24.79 33.41
N ALA A 700 -10.53 -25.05 32.77
CA ALA A 700 -9.71 -26.25 33.04
C ALA A 700 -8.98 -26.18 34.41
N GLU A 701 -8.55 -25.02 34.85
CA GLU A 701 -7.88 -24.78 36.15
C GLU A 701 -8.87 -24.75 37.32
N GLN A 702 -10.16 -24.72 37.08
CA GLN A 702 -11.18 -24.64 38.11
C GLN A 702 -11.31 -25.94 38.93
N LYS A 703 -11.21 -25.79 40.26
CA LYS A 703 -11.30 -26.95 41.19
C LYS A 703 -12.71 -27.14 41.76
N GLN A 704 -13.55 -26.08 41.83
CA GLN A 704 -14.86 -26.13 42.48
C GLN A 704 -15.97 -25.64 41.53
N LYS A 705 -17.10 -26.38 41.48
CA LYS A 705 -18.28 -26.03 40.66
C LYS A 705 -18.93 -24.70 41.05
N SER A 706 -18.87 -24.32 42.31
CA SER A 706 -19.42 -23.07 42.83
C SER A 706 -18.74 -21.82 42.23
N GLU A 707 -17.52 -21.99 41.74
CA GLU A 707 -16.72 -20.91 41.14
C GLU A 707 -16.93 -20.78 39.63
N SER A 708 -17.61 -21.75 38.96
CA SER A 708 -17.75 -21.77 37.50
C SER A 708 -18.48 -20.57 36.94
N ALA A 709 -19.47 -20.01 37.69
CA ALA A 709 -20.19 -18.82 37.28
C ALA A 709 -19.32 -17.55 37.40
N ASN A 710 -18.44 -17.48 38.37
CA ASN A 710 -17.52 -16.36 38.56
C ASN A 710 -16.48 -16.33 37.44
N THR A 711 -15.96 -17.49 37.06
CA THR A 711 -15.05 -17.63 35.92
C THR A 711 -15.75 -17.30 34.61
N LEU A 712 -16.97 -17.79 34.40
CA LEU A 712 -17.75 -17.45 33.21
C LEU A 712 -18.00 -15.92 33.15
N LEU A 713 -18.25 -15.24 34.28
CA LEU A 713 -18.39 -13.80 34.30
C LEU A 713 -17.11 -13.10 33.81
N ALA A 714 -15.96 -13.49 34.34
CA ALA A 714 -14.69 -12.91 33.92
C ALA A 714 -14.42 -13.14 32.42
N ILE A 715 -14.63 -14.36 31.93
CA ILE A 715 -14.50 -14.71 30.51
C ILE A 715 -15.52 -13.94 29.65
N THR A 716 -16.77 -13.76 30.12
CA THR A 716 -17.77 -13.00 29.39
C THR A 716 -17.40 -11.51 29.30
N LEU A 717 -16.87 -10.93 30.36
CA LEU A 717 -16.38 -9.55 30.34
C LEU A 717 -15.20 -9.40 29.36
N SER A 718 -14.24 -10.33 29.43
CA SER A 718 -13.14 -10.39 28.47
C SER A 718 -13.66 -10.54 27.01
N ALA A 719 -14.58 -11.45 26.76
CA ALA A 719 -15.14 -11.63 25.42
C ALA A 719 -15.85 -10.36 24.91
N ILE A 720 -16.64 -9.68 25.77
CA ILE A 720 -17.32 -8.43 25.39
C ILE A 720 -16.31 -7.34 25.06
N THR A 721 -15.26 -7.14 25.88
CA THR A 721 -14.25 -6.12 25.61
C THR A 721 -13.42 -6.41 24.37
N THR A 722 -13.11 -7.67 24.12
CA THR A 722 -12.42 -8.10 22.90
C THR A 722 -13.31 -7.90 21.67
N VAL A 723 -14.58 -8.26 21.78
CA VAL A 723 -15.59 -8.00 20.71
C VAL A 723 -15.78 -6.51 20.48
N LEU A 724 -15.81 -5.68 21.53
CA LEU A 724 -15.89 -4.22 21.38
C LEU A 724 -14.64 -3.65 20.65
N SER A 725 -13.45 -4.17 20.94
CA SER A 725 -12.22 -3.66 20.36
C SER A 725 -11.99 -4.16 18.93
N PHE A 726 -12.11 -5.46 18.70
CA PHE A 726 -11.88 -6.05 17.37
C PHE A 726 -13.13 -6.04 16.48
N GLY A 727 -14.34 -6.03 17.07
CA GLY A 727 -15.57 -5.90 16.32
C GLY A 727 -15.71 -4.55 15.63
N LEU A 728 -15.16 -3.47 16.22
CA LEU A 728 -15.11 -2.17 15.58
C LEU A 728 -14.18 -2.17 14.33
N LEU A 729 -13.15 -3.03 14.30
CA LEU A 729 -12.33 -3.23 13.08
C LEU A 729 -13.16 -3.79 11.91
N ALA A 730 -14.22 -4.55 12.20
CA ALA A 730 -15.13 -5.05 11.16
C ALA A 730 -15.93 -3.92 10.47
N LEU A 731 -15.88 -2.69 10.97
CA LEU A 731 -16.48 -1.50 10.36
C LEU A 731 -15.47 -0.69 9.53
N SER A 732 -14.22 -1.12 9.43
CA SER A 732 -13.16 -0.44 8.69
C SER A 732 -13.49 -0.39 7.19
N GLU A 733 -13.14 0.73 6.54
CA GLU A 733 -13.20 0.88 5.09
C GLU A 733 -12.05 0.15 4.39
N THR A 734 -10.97 -0.14 5.11
CA THR A 734 -9.83 -0.91 4.59
C THR A 734 -10.18 -2.40 4.60
N GLN A 735 -10.25 -3.02 3.45
CA GLN A 735 -10.71 -4.41 3.30
C GLN A 735 -9.89 -5.42 4.12
N ALA A 736 -8.58 -5.22 4.22
CA ALA A 736 -7.69 -6.05 5.04
C ALA A 736 -8.04 -5.97 6.53
N ILE A 737 -8.31 -4.77 7.05
CA ILE A 737 -8.69 -4.55 8.46
C ILE A 737 -10.11 -5.06 8.71
N HIS A 738 -11.04 -4.83 7.78
CA HIS A 738 -12.41 -5.34 7.82
C HIS A 738 -12.43 -6.88 7.93
N GLY A 739 -11.72 -7.56 7.01
CA GLY A 739 -11.65 -9.03 7.00
C GLY A 739 -11.04 -9.61 8.29
N PHE A 740 -9.96 -8.97 8.80
CA PHE A 740 -9.39 -9.31 10.09
C PHE A 740 -10.40 -9.14 11.22
N GLY A 741 -11.09 -7.99 11.29
CA GLY A 741 -12.10 -7.68 12.32
C GLY A 741 -13.25 -8.68 12.34
N VAL A 742 -13.82 -9.01 11.18
CA VAL A 742 -14.90 -10.01 11.04
C VAL A 742 -14.44 -11.38 11.53
N THR A 743 -13.23 -11.79 11.17
CA THR A 743 -12.67 -13.09 11.57
C THR A 743 -12.45 -13.16 13.09
N VAL A 744 -11.87 -12.12 13.71
CA VAL A 744 -11.66 -12.09 15.16
C VAL A 744 -13.00 -12.00 15.89
N PHE A 745 -13.90 -11.11 15.47
CA PHE A 745 -15.23 -10.98 16.08
C PHE A 745 -15.95 -12.33 16.15
N THR A 746 -16.05 -12.99 15.00
CA THR A 746 -16.72 -14.28 14.90
C THR A 746 -16.01 -15.36 15.73
N GLY A 747 -14.69 -15.42 15.60
CA GLY A 747 -13.87 -16.38 16.33
C GLY A 747 -14.01 -16.27 17.84
N ILE A 748 -13.97 -15.05 18.38
CA ILE A 748 -14.12 -14.79 19.82
C ILE A 748 -15.53 -15.16 20.33
N VAL A 749 -16.57 -14.82 19.58
CA VAL A 749 -17.95 -15.19 19.94
C VAL A 749 -18.10 -16.71 19.99
N VAL A 750 -17.59 -17.44 19.02
CA VAL A 750 -17.64 -18.90 18.98
C VAL A 750 -16.76 -19.53 20.04
N ALA A 751 -15.55 -18.99 20.29
CA ALA A 751 -14.67 -19.46 21.35
C ALA A 751 -15.31 -19.30 22.74
N TRP A 752 -15.95 -18.13 23.02
CA TRP A 752 -16.70 -17.90 24.23
C TRP A 752 -17.89 -18.89 24.38
N LEU A 753 -18.64 -19.08 23.29
CA LEU A 753 -19.76 -20.02 23.26
C LEU A 753 -19.33 -21.44 23.65
N LEU A 754 -18.19 -21.91 23.12
CA LEU A 754 -17.68 -23.26 23.29
C LEU A 754 -16.76 -23.42 24.51
N ALA A 755 -16.31 -22.35 25.17
CA ALA A 755 -15.36 -22.40 26.29
C ALA A 755 -15.77 -23.38 27.43
N PRO A 756 -17.10 -23.52 27.79
CA PRO A 756 -17.50 -24.49 28.85
C PRO A 756 -17.25 -25.96 28.51
N LEU A 757 -16.84 -26.32 27.27
CA LEU A 757 -16.41 -27.68 26.93
C LEU A 757 -15.23 -28.15 27.78
N ALA A 758 -14.34 -27.24 28.17
CA ALA A 758 -13.14 -27.51 28.97
C ALA A 758 -13.44 -27.78 30.46
N MET A 759 -14.69 -27.57 30.93
CA MET A 759 -15.07 -27.83 32.29
C MET A 759 -14.84 -29.29 32.65
N GLN A 760 -14.13 -29.56 33.77
CA GLN A 760 -13.92 -30.89 34.33
C GLN A 760 -15.23 -31.40 34.95
N ARG A 761 -15.55 -32.65 34.71
CA ARG A 761 -16.61 -33.37 35.43
C ARG A 761 -16.06 -33.90 36.73
N GLU A 762 -16.78 -33.72 37.84
CA GLU A 762 -16.55 -34.53 39.00
C GLU A 762 -16.74 -36.01 38.65
N HIS A 763 -15.70 -36.81 38.79
CA HIS A 763 -15.92 -38.25 39.00
C HIS A 763 -16.77 -38.36 40.27
N GLN A 764 -18.02 -38.80 40.12
CA GLN A 764 -18.71 -39.38 41.25
C GLN A 764 -17.78 -40.49 41.76
N ILE A 765 -17.08 -40.23 42.88
CA ILE A 765 -16.47 -41.27 43.67
C ILE A 765 -17.66 -42.10 44.14
N LYS A 766 -17.86 -43.27 43.51
CA LYS A 766 -18.68 -44.33 44.04
C LYS A 766 -17.98 -44.94 45.24
#